data_f9c905af5e5288a9e204d5942228cb9d
#
_entry.id   f9c905af5e5288a9e204d5942228cb9d
#
_cell.length_a   1.000
_cell.length_b   1.000
_cell.length_c   1.000
_cell.angle_alpha   90.00
_cell.angle_beta   90.00
_cell.angle_gamma   90.00
#
_symmetry.space_group_name_H-M   'P 1'
#
loop_
_entity.id
_entity.type
_entity.pdbx_description
1 polymer ?
#
loop_
_entity_poly.entity_id
_entity_poly.type
_entity_poly.pdbx_seq_one_letter_code
_entity_poly.pdbx_strand_id
1 'polypeptide(L)'
;MFNPAKAADEIKKEYIGYISTTFYFRNQNLQKKLVEELDKTVSNGPFVEIKDSFKSGKSIEELIDNGTLSPLFRDLESKKKYPPKLPISRPLYLHQEKAVEKIVSGKNLVVSTGTGSGKTNCFLIPVINELLREKEKGQLNDGVRAIFIYPMNALANDQIKGLREILMAYPDIRFGVYNGGTENREMDAIKLYEAMYANEKYPELRKRLPNEEESRERMKEHPPHILFTNYAMLEHMLFRPGDDSIFSNSNFKFVVLDEAHVYAGATGIETAFLMGRLKGRITGKRKPQFILTSATLGDGSPSSNERVVEFAERLTGCNYTTDEIITAYRDNSQKSSKIYQYPIQLFTDLANEENFFNDILDKYNLDFKYSKEREEGEAEVLYDIISSSSFYAKMRSKGSLLKLSDFAELLEITSQEAVRFIALCAKARKNGKPLIDIRYHYFLKALDGCYLALDYKNSLSLIRRDHFPIAYEKTAKMFEIAVCEDCGEIAILGKVTNGKLLIASNLDELSYYQVQYNQNLFEEEEENGKNEIKIKAKKKNEDKVFYLCKNCGAIVEEDEAHNSWCTCGNTQQIKIFKSPKDNCLNCGGHLRRFNLGYDAATAVIATSLYEQIPEYKFDVEENAEEQSTTNPFLQKVEKKKIKSRTGSQFLIFSDSRQGAAKFACYLSESYKEFLRRRGIWNVVTQEESNYKEGLNISDFVSVLDNYYSGLNLFRKSNSDHIESSITENRRNAWVAVLNELYNCNRDTSLVSLGKISFEYLGNSDDIIQVVVKNFNLSKQDAKNFLNFLAFEIVRSAAIITDKITDINPNDREYLYYTPYQKFITKYKDDSVFNSQGFMPTPRILKSGEKKYYRSNKLWLTTKILQLDGDKAVEFLGNYWDYLVSDNNKFKLQTNDGKGYFIPANYFKVNLGNNAVLWKCKKCGKVTQFNIGNNCIQIGCEGILERLNSEEFCNDNYYAMLY
;
A
#
# COMPACT_ATOMS: atom_id res chain seq x y z
N MET A 1 -13.01 -19.54 6.96
CA MET A 1 -11.56 -19.63 7.23
C MET A 1 -10.79 -18.90 6.13
N PHE A 2 -9.75 -18.09 6.47
CA PHE A 2 -8.87 -17.43 5.49
C PHE A 2 -8.16 -18.44 4.59
N ASN A 3 -8.19 -18.21 3.26
CA ASN A 3 -7.55 -19.08 2.28
C ASN A 3 -6.35 -18.37 1.63
N PRO A 4 -5.11 -18.69 2.03
CA PRO A 4 -3.90 -18.03 1.52
C PRO A 4 -3.66 -18.22 0.02
N ALA A 5 -4.06 -19.36 -0.55
CA ALA A 5 -3.91 -19.63 -1.98
C ALA A 5 -4.86 -18.74 -2.80
N LYS A 6 -6.13 -18.67 -2.39
CA LYS A 6 -7.11 -17.78 -3.03
C LYS A 6 -6.69 -16.31 -2.92
N ALA A 7 -6.21 -15.90 -1.74
CA ALA A 7 -5.72 -14.55 -1.53
C ALA A 7 -4.51 -14.23 -2.43
N ALA A 8 -3.58 -15.16 -2.60
CA ALA A 8 -2.43 -14.99 -3.50
C ALA A 8 -2.86 -14.83 -4.97
N ASP A 9 -3.84 -15.62 -5.42
CA ASP A 9 -4.37 -15.56 -6.79
C ASP A 9 -5.12 -14.23 -7.04
N GLU A 10 -5.95 -13.79 -6.09
CA GLU A 10 -6.64 -12.50 -6.21
C GLU A 10 -5.66 -11.32 -6.17
N ILE A 11 -4.68 -11.32 -5.28
CA ILE A 11 -3.61 -10.31 -5.24
C ILE A 11 -2.87 -10.25 -6.58
N LYS A 12 -2.51 -11.41 -7.16
CA LYS A 12 -1.85 -11.47 -8.46
C LYS A 12 -2.71 -10.86 -9.56
N LYS A 13 -3.97 -11.27 -9.63
CA LYS A 13 -4.95 -10.80 -10.61
C LYS A 13 -5.14 -9.28 -10.53
N GLU A 14 -5.38 -8.76 -9.33
CA GLU A 14 -5.56 -7.33 -9.11
C GLU A 14 -4.29 -6.53 -9.43
N TYR A 15 -3.11 -7.05 -9.07
CA TYR A 15 -1.85 -6.37 -9.36
C TYR A 15 -1.55 -6.34 -10.86
N ILE A 16 -1.81 -7.43 -11.59
CA ILE A 16 -1.72 -7.43 -13.06
C ILE A 16 -2.71 -6.43 -13.66
N GLY A 17 -3.96 -6.45 -13.18
CA GLY A 17 -4.98 -5.49 -13.59
C GLY A 17 -4.56 -4.04 -13.35
N TYR A 18 -4.00 -3.74 -12.18
CA TYR A 18 -3.48 -2.42 -11.85
C TYR A 18 -2.35 -1.96 -12.78
N ILE A 19 -1.37 -2.83 -13.03
CA ILE A 19 -0.25 -2.52 -13.93
C ILE A 19 -0.75 -2.32 -15.35
N SER A 20 -1.56 -3.23 -15.87
CA SER A 20 -2.06 -3.19 -17.24
C SER A 20 -3.02 -2.01 -17.50
N THR A 21 -3.72 -1.55 -16.47
CA THR A 21 -4.55 -0.34 -16.54
C THR A 21 -3.69 0.93 -16.45
N THR A 22 -2.68 0.93 -15.59
CA THR A 22 -1.78 2.08 -15.39
C THR A 22 -0.87 2.32 -16.61
N PHE A 23 -0.43 1.24 -17.24
CA PHE A 23 0.44 1.23 -18.42
C PHE A 23 -0.31 0.66 -19.63
N TYR A 24 -1.36 1.36 -20.02
CA TYR A 24 -2.19 0.92 -21.14
C TYR A 24 -1.52 1.23 -22.48
N PHE A 25 -1.34 0.21 -23.30
CA PHE A 25 -0.88 0.37 -24.69
C PHE A 25 -2.04 0.58 -25.64
N ARG A 26 -1.96 1.59 -26.50
CA ARG A 26 -2.90 1.80 -27.59
C ARG A 26 -2.94 0.60 -28.56
N ASN A 27 -1.80 -0.07 -28.74
CA ASN A 27 -1.70 -1.29 -29.53
C ASN A 27 -2.17 -2.50 -28.73
N GLN A 28 -3.33 -3.06 -29.10
CA GLN A 28 -3.96 -4.17 -28.38
C GLN A 28 -3.11 -5.45 -28.36
N ASN A 29 -2.29 -5.70 -29.40
CA ASN A 29 -1.40 -6.86 -29.41
C ASN A 29 -0.26 -6.69 -28.38
N LEU A 30 0.27 -5.49 -28.20
CA LEU A 30 1.25 -5.20 -27.16
C LEU A 30 0.61 -5.27 -25.78
N GLN A 31 -0.64 -4.81 -25.64
CA GLN A 31 -1.38 -4.90 -24.38
C GLN A 31 -1.56 -6.36 -23.93
N LYS A 32 -1.96 -7.24 -24.83
CA LYS A 32 -2.06 -8.67 -24.53
C LYS A 32 -0.71 -9.27 -24.11
N LYS A 33 0.38 -8.93 -24.83
CA LYS A 33 1.72 -9.40 -24.48
C LYS A 33 2.20 -8.88 -23.12
N LEU A 34 1.84 -7.65 -22.76
CA LEU A 34 2.12 -7.13 -21.43
C LEU A 34 1.46 -7.98 -20.35
N VAL A 35 0.18 -8.30 -20.49
CA VAL A 35 -0.56 -9.13 -19.53
C VAL A 35 0.04 -10.53 -19.44
N GLU A 36 0.35 -11.15 -20.59
CA GLU A 36 0.99 -12.48 -20.63
C GLU A 36 2.37 -12.51 -19.97
N GLU A 37 3.16 -11.45 -20.13
CA GLU A 37 4.48 -11.35 -19.52
C GLU A 37 4.39 -11.05 -18.02
N LEU A 38 3.44 -10.21 -17.60
CA LEU A 38 3.14 -9.97 -16.20
C LEU A 38 2.70 -11.26 -15.51
N ASP A 39 1.83 -12.04 -16.12
CA ASP A 39 1.34 -13.30 -15.52
C ASP A 39 2.48 -14.27 -15.21
N LYS A 40 3.53 -14.29 -16.04
CA LYS A 40 4.71 -15.15 -15.86
C LYS A 40 5.70 -14.62 -14.83
N THR A 41 5.85 -13.28 -14.72
CA THR A 41 7.01 -12.68 -14.06
C THR A 41 6.70 -11.91 -12.80
N VAL A 42 5.44 -11.48 -12.59
CA VAL A 42 5.09 -10.52 -11.53
C VAL A 42 5.09 -11.12 -10.14
N SER A 43 4.90 -12.44 -10.02
CA SER A 43 4.78 -13.11 -8.73
C SER A 43 5.58 -14.40 -8.64
N ASN A 44 5.91 -14.81 -7.43
CA ASN A 44 6.52 -16.09 -7.12
C ASN A 44 5.92 -16.67 -5.81
N GLY A 45 5.48 -17.92 -5.85
CA GLY A 45 4.78 -18.60 -4.75
C GLY A 45 3.30 -18.83 -5.08
N PRO A 46 2.47 -19.09 -4.07
CA PRO A 46 2.80 -19.11 -2.64
C PRO A 46 3.72 -20.29 -2.25
N PHE A 47 4.63 -20.03 -1.31
CA PHE A 47 5.45 -21.06 -0.67
C PHE A 47 4.86 -21.38 0.70
N VAL A 48 4.98 -22.64 1.10
CA VAL A 48 4.62 -23.10 2.43
C VAL A 48 5.89 -23.41 3.20
N GLU A 49 6.12 -22.73 4.30
CA GLU A 49 7.18 -23.02 5.25
C GLU A 49 6.58 -23.78 6.43
N ILE A 50 7.14 -24.95 6.73
CA ILE A 50 6.69 -25.85 7.78
C ILE A 50 7.83 -26.02 8.78
N LYS A 51 7.57 -25.72 10.05
CA LYS A 51 8.53 -25.89 11.14
C LYS A 51 7.91 -26.72 12.25
N ASP A 52 8.67 -27.63 12.80
CA ASP A 52 8.28 -28.36 14.00
C ASP A 52 8.09 -27.39 15.19
N SER A 53 7.23 -27.77 16.13
CA SER A 53 7.02 -27.02 17.36
C SER A 53 8.31 -26.93 18.18
N PHE A 54 8.40 -25.96 19.08
CA PHE A 54 9.55 -25.84 19.97
C PHE A 54 9.53 -26.94 21.02
N LYS A 55 10.71 -27.55 21.30
CA LYS A 55 10.89 -28.53 22.34
C LYS A 55 10.64 -27.91 23.70
N SER A 56 9.87 -28.59 24.55
CA SER A 56 9.64 -28.20 25.94
C SER A 56 10.83 -28.44 26.82
N GLY A 57 11.01 -27.56 27.77
CA GLY A 57 11.87 -27.67 28.92
C GLY A 57 11.03 -27.70 30.20
N LYS A 58 11.66 -27.35 31.31
CA LYS A 58 11.04 -27.30 32.65
C LYS A 58 10.09 -26.12 32.78
N SER A 59 9.13 -26.23 33.68
CA SER A 59 8.26 -25.12 34.08
C SER A 59 9.00 -24.15 35.03
N ILE A 60 8.44 -22.95 35.22
CA ILE A 60 8.94 -22.00 36.24
C ILE A 60 8.86 -22.66 37.62
N GLU A 61 7.80 -23.43 37.89
CA GLU A 61 7.63 -24.12 39.16
C GLU A 61 8.75 -25.14 39.40
N GLU A 62 9.10 -25.98 38.43
CA GLU A 62 10.24 -26.89 38.50
C GLU A 62 11.59 -26.18 38.67
N LEU A 63 11.75 -24.98 38.09
CA LEU A 63 12.93 -24.14 38.25
C LEU A 63 13.01 -23.48 39.64
N ILE A 64 11.87 -23.25 40.29
CA ILE A 64 11.81 -22.80 41.69
C ILE A 64 12.21 -23.99 42.60
N ASP A 65 11.64 -25.14 42.39
CA ASP A 65 11.87 -26.32 43.23
C ASP A 65 13.33 -26.78 43.21
N ASN A 66 14.02 -26.62 42.08
CA ASN A 66 15.46 -26.93 41.99
C ASN A 66 16.37 -25.76 42.41
N GLY A 67 15.83 -24.66 42.90
CA GLY A 67 16.56 -23.49 43.40
C GLY A 67 17.15 -22.57 42.34
N THR A 68 16.84 -22.79 41.04
CA THR A 68 17.31 -21.88 39.95
C THR A 68 16.61 -20.53 40.05
N LEU A 69 15.31 -20.50 40.31
CA LEU A 69 14.50 -19.30 40.45
C LEU A 69 14.08 -19.05 41.90
N SER A 70 13.77 -17.81 42.22
CA SER A 70 13.25 -17.36 43.52
C SER A 70 11.86 -17.94 43.80
N PRO A 71 11.58 -18.43 45.03
CA PRO A 71 10.24 -18.83 45.46
C PRO A 71 9.19 -17.73 45.32
N LEU A 72 9.56 -16.44 45.31
CA LEU A 72 8.64 -15.32 45.14
C LEU A 72 7.96 -15.28 43.75
N PHE A 73 8.40 -16.07 42.76
CA PHE A 73 7.67 -16.24 41.53
C PHE A 73 6.26 -16.83 41.71
N ARG A 74 6.00 -17.55 42.82
CA ARG A 74 4.66 -18.06 43.15
C ARG A 74 3.65 -16.94 43.40
N ASP A 75 4.09 -15.70 43.67
CA ASP A 75 3.25 -14.53 43.82
C ASP A 75 2.52 -14.18 42.50
N LEU A 76 3.02 -14.61 41.34
CA LEU A 76 2.35 -14.41 40.05
C LEU A 76 0.96 -15.02 39.98
N GLU A 77 0.72 -16.14 40.65
CA GLU A 77 -0.60 -16.81 40.68
C GLU A 77 -1.37 -16.43 41.93
N SER A 78 -0.71 -16.35 43.10
CA SER A 78 -1.37 -16.11 44.37
C SER A 78 -1.97 -14.70 44.56
N LYS A 79 -1.41 -13.70 43.90
CA LYS A 79 -1.81 -12.28 44.07
C LYS A 79 -2.69 -11.75 42.94
N LYS A 80 -3.09 -12.55 41.95
CA LYS A 80 -3.88 -12.11 40.79
C LYS A 80 -5.33 -12.59 40.81
N LYS A 81 -6.22 -11.69 40.41
CA LYS A 81 -7.63 -11.98 40.10
C LYS A 81 -7.84 -12.59 38.71
N TYR A 82 -6.81 -12.56 37.83
CA TYR A 82 -6.88 -12.93 36.42
C TYR A 82 -5.79 -13.95 36.08
N PRO A 83 -5.96 -14.76 35.01
CA PRO A 83 -4.92 -15.69 34.56
C PRO A 83 -3.60 -14.95 34.32
N PRO A 84 -2.49 -15.42 34.88
CA PRO A 84 -1.19 -14.76 34.72
C PRO A 84 -0.71 -14.87 33.28
N LYS A 85 -0.10 -13.79 32.77
CA LYS A 85 0.55 -13.79 31.45
C LYS A 85 1.72 -14.79 31.37
N LEU A 86 2.36 -15.04 32.50
CA LEU A 86 3.42 -16.00 32.69
C LEU A 86 2.99 -17.06 33.73
N PRO A 87 2.21 -18.10 33.34
CA PRO A 87 1.80 -19.16 34.24
C PRO A 87 3.01 -19.96 34.71
N ILE A 88 3.16 -20.19 36.02
CA ILE A 88 4.33 -20.89 36.60
C ILE A 88 4.30 -22.39 36.31
N SER A 89 3.12 -22.99 36.17
CA SER A 89 2.94 -24.41 35.89
C SER A 89 3.18 -24.75 34.39
N ARG A 90 3.16 -23.77 33.51
CA ARG A 90 3.34 -23.99 32.05
C ARG A 90 4.81 -24.24 31.75
N PRO A 91 5.17 -25.37 31.08
CA PRO A 91 6.54 -25.63 30.66
C PRO A 91 7.09 -24.52 29.75
N LEU A 92 8.28 -24.05 30.05
CA LEU A 92 9.04 -23.17 29.17
C LEU A 92 9.50 -23.95 27.93
N TYR A 93 9.83 -23.23 26.86
CA TYR A 93 10.57 -23.87 25.78
C TYR A 93 12.02 -24.17 26.23
N LEU A 94 12.61 -25.24 25.72
CA LEU A 94 13.98 -25.65 26.10
C LEU A 94 15.02 -24.54 25.90
N HIS A 95 14.88 -23.73 24.86
CA HIS A 95 15.77 -22.59 24.64
C HIS A 95 15.60 -21.50 25.72
N GLN A 96 14.35 -21.30 26.22
CA GLN A 96 14.10 -20.37 27.34
C GLN A 96 14.69 -20.89 28.65
N GLU A 97 14.47 -22.19 28.99
CA GLU A 97 15.08 -22.82 30.18
C GLU A 97 16.60 -22.66 30.15
N LYS A 98 17.26 -23.05 29.06
CA LYS A 98 18.71 -22.95 28.92
C LYS A 98 19.21 -21.50 28.99
N ALA A 99 18.48 -20.54 28.44
CA ALA A 99 18.81 -19.12 28.55
C ALA A 99 18.74 -18.65 30.00
N VAL A 100 17.68 -19.00 30.72
CA VAL A 100 17.52 -18.68 32.14
C VAL A 100 18.67 -19.26 32.96
N GLU A 101 19.01 -20.55 32.81
CA GLU A 101 20.10 -21.21 33.54
C GLU A 101 21.45 -20.55 33.30
N LYS A 102 21.78 -20.17 32.04
CA LYS A 102 23.02 -19.51 31.68
C LYS A 102 23.12 -18.08 32.23
N ILE A 103 22.05 -17.29 32.12
CA ILE A 103 22.04 -15.92 32.66
C ILE A 103 22.13 -15.92 34.18
N VAL A 104 21.40 -16.80 34.86
CA VAL A 104 21.49 -16.97 36.32
C VAL A 104 22.88 -17.39 36.75
N SER A 105 23.63 -18.18 35.94
CA SER A 105 25.02 -18.54 36.21
C SER A 105 26.03 -17.41 35.93
N GLY A 106 25.60 -16.24 35.48
CA GLY A 106 26.45 -15.07 35.29
C GLY A 106 27.09 -14.93 33.91
N LYS A 107 26.62 -15.68 32.88
CA LYS A 107 27.18 -15.65 31.52
C LYS A 107 26.53 -14.58 30.66
N ASN A 108 27.29 -14.00 29.72
CA ASN A 108 26.73 -13.27 28.58
C ASN A 108 25.96 -14.23 27.69
N LEU A 109 24.99 -13.71 26.89
CA LEU A 109 24.18 -14.61 26.07
C LEU A 109 23.75 -13.98 24.73
N VAL A 110 23.72 -14.79 23.68
CA VAL A 110 23.07 -14.46 22.42
C VAL A 110 21.93 -15.45 22.21
N VAL A 111 20.69 -14.95 22.10
CA VAL A 111 19.50 -15.74 21.80
C VAL A 111 19.12 -15.55 20.35
N SER A 112 19.44 -16.51 19.50
CA SER A 112 19.13 -16.50 18.06
C SER A 112 18.01 -17.49 17.77
N THR A 113 16.77 -17.02 17.87
CA THR A 113 15.58 -17.86 17.65
C THR A 113 14.56 -17.09 16.83
N GLY A 114 13.81 -17.76 15.97
CA GLY A 114 12.81 -17.14 15.09
C GLY A 114 11.75 -16.32 15.84
N THR A 115 11.01 -15.50 15.12
CA THR A 115 9.86 -14.76 15.68
C THR A 115 8.82 -15.71 16.28
N GLY A 116 8.13 -15.29 17.35
CA GLY A 116 7.12 -16.13 18.03
C GLY A 116 7.70 -17.21 18.97
N SER A 117 9.02 -17.31 19.13
CA SER A 117 9.68 -18.26 20.05
C SER A 117 9.63 -17.84 21.52
N GLY A 118 9.11 -16.66 21.83
CA GLY A 118 9.11 -16.10 23.19
C GLY A 118 10.50 -15.70 23.68
N LYS A 119 11.32 -15.09 22.81
CA LYS A 119 12.67 -14.57 23.14
C LYS A 119 12.68 -13.68 24.38
N THR A 120 11.63 -12.89 24.56
CA THR A 120 11.48 -11.98 25.71
C THR A 120 11.60 -12.72 27.05
N ASN A 121 11.02 -13.90 27.17
CA ASN A 121 11.09 -14.70 28.40
C ASN A 121 12.52 -15.17 28.70
N CYS A 122 13.39 -15.32 27.70
CA CYS A 122 14.79 -15.71 27.89
C CYS A 122 15.57 -14.72 28.75
N PHE A 123 15.28 -13.43 28.67
CA PHE A 123 15.97 -12.40 29.47
C PHE A 123 15.08 -11.81 30.56
N LEU A 124 13.76 -11.75 30.38
CA LEU A 124 12.85 -11.15 31.35
C LEU A 124 12.78 -11.98 32.66
N ILE A 125 12.64 -13.30 32.55
CA ILE A 125 12.60 -14.20 33.70
C ILE A 125 13.87 -14.07 34.59
N PRO A 126 15.11 -14.18 34.06
CA PRO A 126 16.30 -14.02 34.88
C PRO A 126 16.47 -12.60 35.45
N VAL A 127 16.04 -11.54 34.73
CA VAL A 127 16.07 -10.17 35.24
C VAL A 127 15.12 -10.01 36.43
N ILE A 128 13.87 -10.48 36.31
CA ILE A 128 12.91 -10.48 37.43
C ILE A 128 13.44 -11.33 38.60
N ASN A 129 14.02 -12.52 38.33
CA ASN A 129 14.61 -13.37 39.33
C ASN A 129 15.66 -12.67 40.17
N GLU A 130 16.56 -11.92 39.55
CA GLU A 130 17.59 -11.20 40.26
C GLU A 130 17.01 -10.10 41.20
N LEU A 131 15.98 -9.38 40.72
CA LEU A 131 15.27 -8.37 41.51
C LEU A 131 14.52 -9.00 42.70
N LEU A 132 13.88 -10.16 42.48
CA LEU A 132 13.23 -10.90 43.54
C LEU A 132 14.24 -11.42 44.60
N ARG A 133 15.41 -11.88 44.16
CA ARG A 133 16.50 -12.30 45.09
C ARG A 133 17.09 -11.12 45.88
N GLU A 134 17.20 -9.91 45.25
CA GLU A 134 17.54 -8.69 45.97
C GLU A 134 16.48 -8.34 47.02
N LYS A 135 15.20 -8.50 46.70
CA LYS A 135 14.09 -8.29 47.62
C LYS A 135 14.15 -9.24 48.81
N GLU A 136 14.36 -10.55 48.56
CA GLU A 136 14.54 -11.55 49.64
C GLU A 136 15.66 -11.17 50.61
N LYS A 137 16.73 -10.58 50.11
CA LYS A 137 17.90 -10.18 50.91
C LYS A 137 17.72 -8.78 51.53
N GLY A 138 16.60 -8.08 51.29
CA GLY A 138 16.37 -6.70 51.72
C GLY A 138 17.33 -5.69 51.07
N GLN A 139 17.84 -5.98 49.88
CA GLN A 139 18.83 -5.18 49.14
C GLN A 139 18.27 -4.48 47.92
N LEU A 140 16.95 -4.54 47.69
CA LEU A 140 16.29 -3.89 46.57
C LEU A 140 16.14 -2.37 46.84
N ASN A 141 17.19 -1.64 46.52
CA ASN A 141 17.22 -0.15 46.65
C ASN A 141 16.92 0.48 45.31
N ASP A 142 16.63 1.78 45.27
CA ASP A 142 16.48 2.58 44.05
C ASP A 142 17.73 2.45 43.15
N GLY A 143 17.51 2.55 41.83
CA GLY A 143 18.59 2.50 40.85
C GLY A 143 18.42 1.39 39.82
N VAL A 144 18.88 1.63 38.61
CA VAL A 144 18.73 0.73 37.46
C VAL A 144 19.54 -0.55 37.65
N ARG A 145 18.91 -1.71 37.47
CA ARG A 145 19.54 -3.03 37.45
C ARG A 145 19.60 -3.57 36.03
N ALA A 146 18.58 -3.30 35.22
CA ALA A 146 18.51 -3.75 33.85
C ALA A 146 18.13 -2.61 32.91
N ILE A 147 18.87 -2.46 31.82
CA ILE A 147 18.52 -1.56 30.71
C ILE A 147 18.20 -2.39 29.49
N PHE A 148 17.02 -2.13 28.90
CA PHE A 148 16.52 -2.79 27.70
C PHE A 148 16.56 -1.80 26.55
N ILE A 149 17.36 -2.09 25.54
CA ILE A 149 17.62 -1.24 24.38
C ILE A 149 16.94 -1.85 23.17
N TYR A 150 15.95 -1.12 22.65
CA TYR A 150 15.18 -1.50 21.47
C TYR A 150 15.54 -0.65 20.25
N PRO A 151 15.53 -1.20 19.04
CA PRO A 151 15.78 -0.40 17.83
C PRO A 151 14.65 0.59 17.56
N MET A 152 13.43 0.30 18.02
CA MET A 152 12.21 1.08 17.75
C MET A 152 11.35 1.25 19.01
N ASN A 153 10.76 2.45 19.19
CA ASN A 153 9.87 2.74 20.31
C ASN A 153 8.62 1.83 20.36
N ALA A 154 8.09 1.45 19.20
CA ALA A 154 6.91 0.61 19.12
C ALA A 154 7.12 -0.77 19.77
N LEU A 155 8.30 -1.36 19.57
CA LEU A 155 8.67 -2.62 20.23
C LEU A 155 8.78 -2.47 21.74
N ALA A 156 9.37 -1.38 22.20
CA ALA A 156 9.46 -1.09 23.63
C ALA A 156 8.06 -0.95 24.26
N ASN A 157 7.15 -0.25 23.58
CA ASN A 157 5.78 -0.03 24.05
C ASN A 157 4.97 -1.33 24.14
N ASP A 158 5.14 -2.25 23.20
CA ASP A 158 4.49 -3.58 23.25
C ASP A 158 5.02 -4.43 24.42
N GLN A 159 6.33 -4.44 24.61
CA GLN A 159 6.95 -5.19 25.70
C GLN A 159 6.54 -4.66 27.08
N ILE A 160 6.38 -3.35 27.23
CA ILE A 160 5.89 -2.73 28.45
C ILE A 160 4.49 -3.19 28.83
N LYS A 161 3.58 -3.32 27.88
CA LYS A 161 2.24 -3.86 28.17
C LYS A 161 2.33 -5.23 28.83
N GLY A 162 3.17 -6.11 28.28
CA GLY A 162 3.39 -7.41 28.88
C GLY A 162 4.03 -7.39 30.27
N LEU A 163 4.98 -6.48 30.45
CA LEU A 163 5.65 -6.31 31.74
C LEU A 163 4.71 -5.77 32.83
N ARG A 164 3.81 -4.84 32.48
CA ARG A 164 2.79 -4.31 33.39
C ARG A 164 1.92 -5.41 33.97
N GLU A 165 1.50 -6.36 33.14
CA GLU A 165 0.71 -7.51 33.59
C GLU A 165 1.48 -8.40 34.59
N ILE A 166 2.79 -8.55 34.41
CA ILE A 166 3.66 -9.33 35.31
C ILE A 166 3.95 -8.56 36.60
N LEU A 167 4.40 -7.29 36.47
CA LEU A 167 4.86 -6.50 37.60
C LEU A 167 3.73 -5.91 38.46
N MET A 168 2.48 -6.01 38.05
CA MET A 168 1.33 -5.77 38.93
C MET A 168 1.37 -6.68 40.18
N ALA A 169 1.96 -7.86 40.11
CA ALA A 169 2.15 -8.74 41.25
C ALA A 169 3.30 -8.31 42.18
N TYR A 170 4.16 -7.41 41.72
CA TYR A 170 5.39 -6.97 42.44
C TYR A 170 5.51 -5.45 42.55
N PRO A 171 4.71 -4.79 43.40
CA PRO A 171 4.67 -3.32 43.50
C PRO A 171 6.00 -2.69 43.95
N ASP A 172 6.94 -3.49 44.51
CA ASP A 172 8.24 -3.03 44.92
C ASP A 172 9.25 -2.96 43.73
N ILE A 173 8.98 -3.60 42.61
CA ILE A 173 9.86 -3.58 41.44
C ILE A 173 9.42 -2.46 40.49
N ARG A 174 10.20 -1.37 40.46
CA ARG A 174 9.90 -0.22 39.58
C ARG A 174 10.42 -0.42 38.18
N PHE A 175 9.67 0.15 37.23
CA PHE A 175 10.03 0.11 35.80
C PHE A 175 9.56 1.39 35.11
N GLY A 176 10.19 1.74 33.99
CA GLY A 176 9.83 2.91 33.20
C GLY A 176 10.40 2.91 31.80
N VAL A 177 9.82 3.74 30.93
CA VAL A 177 10.28 3.99 29.55
C VAL A 177 10.87 5.38 29.43
N TYR A 178 12.10 5.46 28.98
CA TYR A 178 12.77 6.73 28.71
C TYR A 178 13.10 6.80 27.21
N ASN A 179 12.23 7.44 26.45
CA ASN A 179 12.38 7.62 25.00
C ASN A 179 11.89 9.01 24.54
N GLY A 180 11.83 9.25 23.22
CA GLY A 180 11.38 10.52 22.67
C GLY A 180 9.93 10.91 22.97
N GLY A 181 9.07 9.91 23.25
CA GLY A 181 7.67 10.11 23.61
C GLY A 181 7.41 10.22 25.12
N THR A 182 8.45 10.10 25.95
CA THR A 182 8.30 10.21 27.41
C THR A 182 8.20 11.68 27.82
N GLU A 183 7.10 12.04 28.45
CA GLU A 183 6.84 13.40 28.93
C GLU A 183 7.83 13.83 30.05
N ASN A 184 8.09 15.13 30.15
CA ASN A 184 8.97 15.64 31.17
C ASN A 184 8.27 15.65 32.53
N ARG A 185 7.04 16.20 32.60
CA ARG A 185 6.28 16.43 33.82
C ARG A 185 5.33 15.29 34.12
N GLU A 186 5.17 14.96 35.40
CA GLU A 186 4.28 13.90 35.87
C GLU A 186 2.81 14.10 35.43
N MET A 187 2.28 15.34 35.57
CA MET A 187 0.88 15.63 35.25
C MET A 187 0.55 15.42 33.77
N ASP A 188 1.48 15.74 32.85
CA ASP A 188 1.28 15.58 31.41
C ASP A 188 1.40 14.10 31.03
N ALA A 189 2.34 13.40 31.68
CA ALA A 189 2.51 11.96 31.48
C ALA A 189 1.29 11.15 31.92
N ILE A 190 0.67 11.46 33.06
CA ILE A 190 -0.52 10.75 33.55
C ILE A 190 -1.69 10.88 32.58
N LYS A 191 -1.95 12.09 32.03
CA LYS A 191 -3.04 12.30 31.05
C LYS A 191 -2.82 11.49 29.78
N LEU A 192 -1.61 11.50 29.24
CA LEU A 192 -1.26 10.72 28.06
C LEU A 192 -1.42 9.23 28.33
N TYR A 193 -1.02 8.80 29.51
CA TYR A 193 -1.06 7.43 29.96
C TYR A 193 -2.48 6.88 30.07
N GLU A 194 -3.37 7.62 30.73
CA GLU A 194 -4.79 7.25 30.86
C GLU A 194 -5.46 7.13 29.48
N ALA A 195 -5.12 8.02 28.54
CA ALA A 195 -5.61 7.95 27.17
C ALA A 195 -5.10 6.70 26.42
N MET A 196 -3.81 6.34 26.58
CA MET A 196 -3.20 5.19 25.92
C MET A 196 -3.76 3.85 26.39
N TYR A 197 -4.07 3.72 27.68
CA TYR A 197 -4.50 2.47 28.31
C TYR A 197 -6.00 2.42 28.63
N ALA A 198 -6.80 3.39 28.21
CA ALA A 198 -8.23 3.46 28.46
C ALA A 198 -9.00 2.17 28.06
N ASN A 199 -8.54 1.49 27.01
CA ASN A 199 -9.17 0.29 26.45
C ASN A 199 -8.54 -1.04 26.90
N GLU A 200 -7.65 -1.02 27.91
CA GLU A 200 -7.06 -2.26 28.41
C GLU A 200 -8.12 -3.20 28.99
N LYS A 201 -7.94 -4.50 28.75
CA LYS A 201 -8.89 -5.56 29.15
C LYS A 201 -9.18 -5.56 30.64
N TYR A 202 -8.17 -5.34 31.46
CA TYR A 202 -8.29 -5.37 32.91
C TYR A 202 -8.37 -3.94 33.47
N PRO A 203 -9.38 -3.62 34.30
CA PRO A 203 -9.58 -2.27 34.84
C PRO A 203 -8.35 -1.70 35.57
N GLU A 204 -7.60 -2.55 36.27
CA GLU A 204 -6.39 -2.17 37.00
C GLU A 204 -5.26 -1.69 36.07
N LEU A 205 -5.20 -2.25 34.85
CA LEU A 205 -4.22 -1.87 33.84
C LEU A 205 -4.61 -0.62 33.05
N ARG A 206 -5.84 -0.12 33.21
CA ARG A 206 -6.29 1.15 32.60
C ARG A 206 -5.70 2.38 33.28
N LYS A 207 -5.19 2.19 34.49
CA LYS A 207 -4.54 3.25 35.28
C LYS A 207 -3.05 2.98 35.44
N ARG A 208 -2.31 4.00 35.80
CA ARG A 208 -0.92 3.89 36.23
C ARG A 208 -0.77 2.85 37.35
N LEU A 209 0.23 1.99 37.24
CA LEU A 209 0.62 1.11 38.34
C LEU A 209 1.47 1.86 39.37
N PRO A 210 1.38 1.52 40.67
CA PRO A 210 2.16 2.20 41.73
C PRO A 210 3.68 2.18 41.53
N ASN A 211 4.17 1.16 40.83
CA ASN A 211 5.59 0.89 40.54
C ASN A 211 6.04 1.31 39.14
N GLU A 212 5.23 2.08 38.44
CA GLU A 212 5.52 2.53 37.07
C GLU A 212 5.93 4.00 37.09
N GLU A 213 7.12 4.29 36.56
CA GLU A 213 7.66 5.63 36.45
C GLU A 213 7.44 6.14 35.02
N GLU A 214 6.47 7.07 34.86
CA GLU A 214 5.96 7.49 33.57
C GLU A 214 6.56 8.77 33.02
N SER A 215 7.23 9.59 33.86
CA SER A 215 7.82 10.88 33.46
C SER A 215 9.33 10.90 33.66
N ARG A 216 10.02 11.78 32.92
CA ARG A 216 11.47 11.93 33.03
C ARG A 216 11.86 12.50 34.40
N GLU A 217 11.05 13.40 34.99
CA GLU A 217 11.27 13.94 36.34
C GLU A 217 11.26 12.80 37.36
N ARG A 218 10.21 11.97 37.35
CA ARG A 218 10.09 10.84 38.26
C ARG A 218 11.24 9.85 38.16
N MET A 219 11.61 9.48 36.91
CA MET A 219 12.73 8.55 36.68
C MET A 219 14.08 9.09 37.10
N LYS A 220 14.26 10.41 37.18
CA LYS A 220 15.48 11.04 37.72
C LYS A 220 15.51 11.07 39.24
N GLU A 221 14.35 11.28 39.86
CA GLU A 221 14.20 11.27 41.31
C GLU A 221 14.25 9.84 41.87
N HIS A 222 13.56 8.92 41.18
CA HIS A 222 13.40 7.52 41.54
C HIS A 222 13.80 6.63 40.36
N PRO A 223 15.11 6.40 40.10
CA PRO A 223 15.54 5.58 38.98
C PRO A 223 14.93 4.17 39.04
N PRO A 224 14.22 3.72 37.94
CA PRO A 224 13.52 2.45 37.91
C PRO A 224 14.51 1.27 37.90
N HIS A 225 14.14 0.12 38.48
CA HIS A 225 14.96 -1.09 38.43
C HIS A 225 15.11 -1.63 37.02
N ILE A 226 14.05 -1.51 36.20
CA ILE A 226 14.06 -1.91 34.78
C ILE A 226 13.80 -0.64 33.94
N LEU A 227 14.74 -0.27 33.10
CA LEU A 227 14.68 0.89 32.21
C LEU A 227 14.60 0.47 30.77
N PHE A 228 13.53 0.90 30.08
CA PHE A 228 13.38 0.71 28.64
C PHE A 228 13.83 1.97 27.90
N THR A 229 14.60 1.80 26.83
CA THR A 229 15.05 2.93 26.00
C THR A 229 15.36 2.47 24.59
N ASN A 230 15.75 3.38 23.71
CA ASN A 230 16.34 3.08 22.40
C ASN A 230 17.79 3.58 22.34
N TYR A 231 18.55 3.12 21.35
CA TYR A 231 19.98 3.44 21.24
C TYR A 231 20.23 4.95 21.12
N ALA A 232 19.41 5.68 20.33
CA ALA A 232 19.55 7.12 20.13
C ALA A 232 19.26 7.89 21.43
N MET A 233 18.22 7.49 22.18
CA MET A 233 17.91 8.12 23.46
C MET A 233 18.97 7.82 24.50
N LEU A 234 19.49 6.58 24.56
CA LEU A 234 20.59 6.23 25.43
C LEU A 234 21.82 7.10 25.18
N GLU A 235 22.15 7.39 23.92
CA GLU A 235 23.22 8.31 23.57
C GLU A 235 22.96 9.69 24.15
N HIS A 236 21.75 10.24 23.97
CA HIS A 236 21.37 11.51 24.55
C HIS A 236 21.44 11.53 26.09
N MET A 237 21.00 10.48 26.75
CA MET A 237 21.05 10.36 28.22
C MET A 237 22.47 10.35 28.73
N LEU A 238 23.40 9.68 28.05
CA LEU A 238 24.81 9.63 28.43
C LEU A 238 25.54 10.98 28.25
N PHE A 239 25.04 11.87 27.41
CA PHE A 239 25.59 13.19 27.16
C PHE A 239 24.96 14.29 28.01
N ARG A 240 23.73 14.12 28.50
CA ARG A 240 23.02 15.14 29.27
C ARG A 240 23.39 15.07 30.74
N PRO A 241 23.97 16.16 31.32
CA PRO A 241 24.24 16.18 32.74
C PRO A 241 22.98 15.99 33.63
N GLY A 242 21.82 16.46 33.15
CA GLY A 242 20.56 16.31 33.88
C GLY A 242 20.02 14.89 33.98
N ASP A 243 20.56 13.93 33.23
CA ASP A 243 20.18 12.51 33.28
C ASP A 243 21.18 11.65 34.11
N ASP A 244 22.20 12.30 34.71
CA ASP A 244 23.25 11.61 35.43
C ASP A 244 22.75 10.81 36.65
N SER A 245 21.71 11.29 37.32
CA SER A 245 21.12 10.60 38.47
C SER A 245 20.64 9.18 38.15
N ILE A 246 20.28 8.92 36.89
CA ILE A 246 19.83 7.59 36.43
C ILE A 246 21.00 6.59 36.44
N PHE A 247 22.22 7.07 36.17
CA PHE A 247 23.40 6.20 36.05
C PHE A 247 24.23 6.15 37.34
N SER A 248 24.40 7.27 38.05
CA SER A 248 25.32 7.42 39.20
C SER A 248 24.95 6.60 40.42
N ASN A 249 23.66 6.39 40.68
CA ASN A 249 23.17 5.62 41.85
C ASN A 249 22.74 4.19 41.48
N SER A 250 23.06 3.74 40.25
CA SER A 250 22.58 2.49 39.72
C SER A 250 23.57 1.35 39.83
N ASN A 251 23.07 0.11 40.01
CA ASN A 251 23.86 -1.10 40.06
C ASN A 251 23.48 -1.99 38.88
N PHE A 252 23.93 -1.58 37.66
CA PHE A 252 23.62 -2.30 36.45
C PHE A 252 24.12 -3.74 36.47
N LYS A 253 23.20 -4.67 36.32
CA LYS A 253 23.49 -6.10 36.22
C LYS A 253 23.27 -6.63 34.82
N PHE A 254 22.34 -6.03 34.07
CA PHE A 254 21.96 -6.50 32.73
C PHE A 254 21.88 -5.34 31.73
N VAL A 255 22.42 -5.58 30.55
CA VAL A 255 22.25 -4.76 29.35
C VAL A 255 21.69 -5.68 28.27
N VAL A 256 20.45 -5.45 27.89
CA VAL A 256 19.75 -6.24 26.88
C VAL A 256 19.63 -5.43 25.59
N LEU A 257 20.14 -5.98 24.47
CA LEU A 257 19.97 -5.43 23.13
C LEU A 257 19.02 -6.34 22.36
N ASP A 258 17.78 -5.88 22.19
CA ASP A 258 16.79 -6.64 21.44
C ASP A 258 16.93 -6.37 19.94
N GLU A 259 16.60 -7.37 19.11
CA GLU A 259 16.76 -7.35 17.65
C GLU A 259 18.16 -6.91 17.20
N ALA A 260 19.19 -7.50 17.82
CA ALA A 260 20.59 -7.08 17.68
C ALA A 260 21.12 -7.09 16.22
N HIS A 261 20.49 -7.83 15.31
CA HIS A 261 20.83 -7.85 13.88
C HIS A 261 20.66 -6.47 13.20
N VAL A 262 19.83 -5.58 13.77
CA VAL A 262 19.65 -4.22 13.27
C VAL A 262 20.92 -3.38 13.45
N TYR A 263 21.72 -3.72 14.46
CA TYR A 263 22.98 -3.02 14.74
C TYR A 263 24.14 -3.58 13.90
N ALA A 264 24.04 -3.41 12.58
CA ALA A 264 25.04 -3.83 11.60
C ALA A 264 25.54 -2.63 10.77
N GLY A 265 26.68 -2.77 10.09
CA GLY A 265 27.25 -1.69 9.28
C GLY A 265 27.61 -0.45 10.12
N ALA A 266 27.30 0.74 9.63
CA ALA A 266 27.55 2.02 10.31
C ALA A 266 26.88 2.10 11.66
N THR A 267 25.58 1.74 11.75
CA THR A 267 24.82 1.71 13.01
C THR A 267 25.43 0.77 14.03
N GLY A 268 25.99 -0.36 13.57
CA GLY A 268 26.70 -1.30 14.44
C GLY A 268 27.94 -0.68 15.09
N ILE A 269 28.73 0.07 14.33
CA ILE A 269 29.91 0.79 14.83
C ILE A 269 29.49 1.84 15.85
N GLU A 270 28.50 2.66 15.56
CA GLU A 270 27.97 3.67 16.47
C GLU A 270 27.46 3.04 17.77
N THR A 271 26.71 1.93 17.67
CA THR A 271 26.21 1.20 18.83
C THR A 271 27.34 0.58 19.66
N ALA A 272 28.38 0.06 19.03
CA ALA A 272 29.55 -0.47 19.74
C ALA A 272 30.26 0.62 20.57
N PHE A 273 30.46 1.82 20.01
CA PHE A 273 30.99 2.97 20.73
C PHE A 273 30.07 3.39 21.89
N LEU A 274 28.74 3.36 21.66
CA LEU A 274 27.74 3.67 22.68
C LEU A 274 27.83 2.66 23.85
N MET A 275 27.97 1.36 23.57
CA MET A 275 28.17 0.33 24.59
C MET A 275 29.49 0.55 25.37
N GLY A 276 30.55 0.98 24.69
CA GLY A 276 31.82 1.38 25.32
C GLY A 276 31.63 2.54 26.30
N ARG A 277 30.88 3.58 25.88
CA ARG A 277 30.58 4.74 26.76
C ARG A 277 29.68 4.33 27.93
N LEU A 278 28.65 3.51 27.68
CA LEU A 278 27.80 3.01 28.76
C LEU A 278 28.61 2.24 29.80
N LYS A 279 29.49 1.33 29.38
CA LYS A 279 30.40 0.62 30.31
C LYS A 279 31.30 1.56 31.12
N GLY A 280 31.83 2.61 30.49
CA GLY A 280 32.63 3.61 31.18
C GLY A 280 31.83 4.47 32.19
N ARG A 281 30.52 4.62 31.98
CA ARG A 281 29.63 5.40 32.84
C ARG A 281 29.05 4.58 34.00
N ILE A 282 28.90 3.28 33.82
CA ILE A 282 28.36 2.36 34.82
C ILE A 282 29.42 2.13 35.87
N THR A 283 29.25 2.74 37.04
CA THR A 283 30.14 2.58 38.21
C THR A 283 29.60 1.47 39.12
N GLY A 284 30.19 0.32 39.07
CA GLY A 284 29.80 -0.81 39.93
C GLY A 284 30.93 -1.79 40.13
N LYS A 285 30.86 -2.59 41.23
CA LYS A 285 31.85 -3.63 41.55
C LYS A 285 31.82 -4.85 40.61
N ARG A 286 30.70 -5.04 39.83
CA ARG A 286 30.51 -6.12 38.87
C ARG A 286 30.30 -5.55 37.49
N LYS A 287 30.87 -6.22 36.46
CA LYS A 287 30.61 -5.92 35.06
C LYS A 287 29.18 -6.43 34.72
N PRO A 288 28.36 -5.64 34.01
CA PRO A 288 27.02 -6.07 33.60
C PRO A 288 27.11 -7.22 32.61
N GLN A 289 26.12 -8.10 32.64
CA GLN A 289 25.93 -9.13 31.64
C GLN A 289 25.24 -8.51 30.41
N PHE A 290 25.76 -8.84 29.22
CA PHE A 290 25.15 -8.43 27.96
C PHE A 290 24.35 -9.59 27.40
N ILE A 291 23.08 -9.31 27.08
CA ILE A 291 22.15 -10.27 26.49
C ILE A 291 21.69 -9.71 25.15
N LEU A 292 21.97 -10.41 24.07
CA LEU A 292 21.56 -10.03 22.72
C LEU A 292 20.46 -10.97 22.26
N THR A 293 19.42 -10.45 21.65
CA THR A 293 18.37 -11.27 21.03
C THR A 293 18.27 -10.96 19.54
N SER A 294 17.95 -11.95 18.74
CA SER A 294 17.74 -11.78 17.32
C SER A 294 16.87 -12.89 16.73
N ALA A 295 16.20 -12.58 15.61
CA ALA A 295 15.48 -13.59 14.83
C ALA A 295 16.35 -14.26 13.74
N THR A 296 17.46 -13.61 13.35
CA THR A 296 18.19 -13.91 12.11
C THR A 296 19.71 -14.05 12.25
N LEU A 297 20.25 -13.95 13.47
CA LEU A 297 21.67 -14.11 13.71
C LEU A 297 22.02 -15.61 13.77
N GLY A 298 22.48 -16.15 12.65
CA GLY A 298 22.99 -17.52 12.55
C GLY A 298 21.91 -18.60 12.39
N ASP A 299 22.32 -19.70 11.79
CA ASP A 299 21.52 -20.90 11.51
C ASP A 299 21.79 -22.06 12.47
N GLY A 300 22.65 -21.87 13.46
CA GLY A 300 23.07 -22.87 14.43
C GLY A 300 24.22 -23.78 13.97
N SER A 301 24.74 -23.60 12.77
CA SER A 301 25.94 -24.32 12.32
C SER A 301 27.18 -23.84 13.06
N PRO A 302 28.21 -24.66 13.24
CA PRO A 302 29.44 -24.28 13.95
C PRO A 302 30.09 -23.02 13.38
N SER A 303 30.21 -22.90 12.05
CA SER A 303 30.79 -21.73 11.36
C SER A 303 29.91 -20.47 11.48
N SER A 304 28.61 -20.65 11.58
CA SER A 304 27.68 -19.54 11.81
C SER A 304 27.78 -19.06 13.26
N ASN A 305 27.88 -19.96 14.21
CA ASN A 305 28.03 -19.60 15.62
C ASN A 305 29.34 -18.84 15.89
N GLU A 306 30.45 -19.18 15.24
CA GLU A 306 31.70 -18.41 15.32
C GLU A 306 31.51 -16.96 14.86
N ARG A 307 30.81 -16.74 13.74
CA ARG A 307 30.50 -15.38 13.25
C ARG A 307 29.55 -14.61 14.19
N VAL A 308 28.64 -15.30 14.83
CA VAL A 308 27.75 -14.68 15.84
C VAL A 308 28.56 -14.28 17.09
N VAL A 309 29.51 -15.09 17.54
CA VAL A 309 30.45 -14.73 18.61
C VAL A 309 31.23 -13.47 18.24
N GLU A 310 31.86 -13.46 17.08
CA GLU A 310 32.64 -12.29 16.62
C GLU A 310 31.77 -11.02 16.55
N PHE A 311 30.52 -11.12 16.05
CA PHE A 311 29.59 -10.02 16.03
C PHE A 311 29.26 -9.50 17.44
N ALA A 312 28.93 -10.40 18.37
CA ALA A 312 28.59 -10.06 19.74
C ALA A 312 29.77 -9.39 20.47
N GLU A 313 30.98 -9.92 20.29
CA GLU A 313 32.22 -9.36 20.87
C GLU A 313 32.51 -7.95 20.33
N ARG A 314 32.38 -7.75 19.02
CA ARG A 314 32.57 -6.44 18.41
C ARG A 314 31.53 -5.42 18.87
N LEU A 315 30.25 -5.85 18.99
CA LEU A 315 29.18 -4.94 19.37
C LEU A 315 29.22 -4.55 20.85
N THR A 316 29.54 -5.51 21.74
CA THR A 316 29.48 -5.28 23.20
C THR A 316 30.84 -5.02 23.80
N GLY A 317 31.94 -5.42 23.17
CA GLY A 317 33.28 -5.42 23.73
C GLY A 317 33.41 -6.35 24.95
N CYS A 318 32.68 -7.47 24.97
CA CYS A 318 32.74 -8.52 25.98
C CYS A 318 33.07 -9.85 25.31
N ASN A 319 33.68 -10.78 26.01
CA ASN A 319 33.98 -12.10 25.46
C ASN A 319 32.72 -12.96 25.45
N TYR A 320 32.61 -13.75 24.40
CA TYR A 320 31.59 -14.78 24.23
C TYR A 320 32.20 -16.11 23.80
N THR A 321 31.53 -17.19 24.13
CA THR A 321 31.84 -18.53 23.64
C THR A 321 30.68 -19.09 22.82
N THR A 322 30.94 -20.06 21.97
CA THR A 322 29.89 -20.71 21.16
C THR A 322 28.81 -21.36 22.01
N ASP A 323 29.13 -21.75 23.25
CA ASP A 323 28.17 -22.28 24.24
C ASP A 323 27.19 -21.21 24.74
N GLU A 324 27.55 -19.95 24.66
CA GLU A 324 26.69 -18.81 25.04
C GLU A 324 25.74 -18.36 23.91
N ILE A 325 25.67 -19.12 22.81
CA ILE A 325 24.68 -18.94 21.76
C ILE A 325 23.57 -19.94 21.96
N ILE A 326 22.35 -19.43 22.13
CA ILE A 326 21.13 -20.24 22.22
C ILE A 326 20.36 -20.13 20.92
N THR A 327 20.17 -21.26 20.26
CA THR A 327 19.31 -21.39 19.07
C THR A 327 18.00 -22.10 19.41
N ALA A 328 17.06 -22.11 18.49
CA ALA A 328 15.78 -22.78 18.69
C ALA A 328 15.95 -24.32 18.70
N TYR A 329 15.49 -24.97 19.75
CA TYR A 329 15.39 -26.44 19.79
C TYR A 329 14.00 -26.83 19.29
N ARG A 330 13.96 -27.60 18.19
CA ARG A 330 12.72 -28.13 17.61
C ARG A 330 12.45 -29.54 18.07
N ASP A 331 11.18 -29.88 18.20
CA ASP A 331 10.75 -31.18 18.65
C ASP A 331 10.63 -32.17 17.48
N ASN A 332 11.68 -32.91 17.20
CA ASN A 332 11.72 -33.92 16.15
C ASN A 332 11.15 -35.28 16.59
N SER A 333 10.71 -35.44 17.84
CA SER A 333 10.32 -36.71 18.42
C SER A 333 8.89 -37.17 18.08
N GLN A 334 8.09 -36.32 17.44
CA GLN A 334 6.66 -36.60 17.19
C GLN A 334 6.43 -37.49 15.96
N LYS A 335 7.06 -38.67 15.94
CA LYS A 335 6.69 -39.70 15.00
C LYS A 335 5.72 -40.65 15.69
N SER A 336 4.47 -40.67 15.23
CA SER A 336 3.54 -41.74 15.60
C SER A 336 4.17 -43.07 15.21
N SER A 337 4.14 -44.03 16.10
CA SER A 337 4.63 -45.40 15.82
C SER A 337 3.78 -46.17 14.79
N LYS A 338 2.56 -45.68 14.52
CA LYS A 338 1.63 -46.23 13.55
C LYS A 338 1.20 -45.15 12.58
N ILE A 339 1.35 -45.42 11.28
CA ILE A 339 0.91 -44.54 10.20
C ILE A 339 -0.36 -45.12 9.59
N TYR A 340 -1.43 -44.32 9.55
CA TYR A 340 -2.70 -44.69 8.96
C TYR A 340 -2.89 -44.03 7.60
N GLN A 341 -3.50 -44.75 6.67
CA GLN A 341 -3.91 -44.18 5.36
C GLN A 341 -5.35 -43.70 5.46
N TYR A 342 -5.53 -42.43 5.78
CA TYR A 342 -6.83 -41.80 5.74
C TYR A 342 -7.14 -41.26 4.34
N PRO A 343 -8.42 -41.28 3.88
CA PRO A 343 -8.80 -40.61 2.64
C PRO A 343 -8.70 -39.08 2.79
N ILE A 344 -8.29 -38.37 1.74
CA ILE A 344 -8.20 -36.91 1.78
C ILE A 344 -9.56 -36.27 2.06
N GLN A 345 -10.66 -36.92 1.70
CA GLN A 345 -12.01 -36.45 1.97
C GLN A 345 -12.30 -36.26 3.45
N LEU A 346 -11.71 -37.08 4.34
CA LEU A 346 -11.78 -36.87 5.79
C LEU A 346 -11.30 -35.47 6.19
N PHE A 347 -10.13 -35.08 5.70
CA PHE A 347 -9.58 -33.76 6.02
C PHE A 347 -10.34 -32.61 5.37
N THR A 348 -10.92 -32.85 4.20
CA THR A 348 -11.81 -31.87 3.55
C THR A 348 -13.09 -31.67 4.34
N ASP A 349 -13.70 -32.74 4.83
CA ASP A 349 -14.91 -32.70 5.66
C ASP A 349 -14.63 -32.04 7.02
N LEU A 350 -13.52 -32.36 7.68
CA LEU A 350 -13.08 -31.76 8.94
C LEU A 350 -12.74 -30.24 8.81
N ALA A 351 -12.34 -29.79 7.62
CA ALA A 351 -12.04 -28.40 7.36
C ALA A 351 -13.29 -27.56 7.06
N ASN A 352 -14.44 -28.19 6.81
CA ASN A 352 -15.70 -27.51 6.56
C ASN A 352 -16.38 -27.15 7.88
N GLU A 353 -16.49 -25.85 8.16
CA GLU A 353 -17.06 -25.32 9.42
C GLU A 353 -18.57 -25.55 9.56
N GLU A 354 -19.26 -25.95 8.50
CA GLU A 354 -20.70 -26.27 8.52
C GLU A 354 -20.98 -27.67 9.07
N ASN A 355 -20.00 -28.56 9.09
CA ASN A 355 -20.13 -29.93 9.56
C ASN A 355 -19.89 -30.05 11.07
N PHE A 356 -20.67 -30.88 11.74
CA PHE A 356 -20.42 -31.21 13.14
C PHE A 356 -19.24 -32.19 13.23
N PHE A 357 -18.26 -31.87 14.06
CA PHE A 357 -17.02 -32.64 14.20
C PHE A 357 -17.26 -34.13 14.55
N ASN A 358 -18.17 -34.42 15.49
CA ASN A 358 -18.49 -35.79 15.90
C ASN A 358 -19.14 -36.61 14.78
N ASP A 359 -20.02 -35.99 13.98
CA ASP A 359 -20.69 -36.67 12.85
C ASP A 359 -19.68 -37.11 11.79
N ILE A 360 -18.59 -36.34 11.62
CA ILE A 360 -17.49 -36.72 10.74
C ILE A 360 -16.70 -37.88 11.31
N LEU A 361 -16.40 -37.84 12.61
CA LEU A 361 -15.67 -38.98 13.26
C LEU A 361 -16.47 -40.28 13.12
N ASP A 362 -17.78 -40.24 13.34
CA ASP A 362 -18.70 -41.35 13.18
C ASP A 362 -18.76 -41.87 11.73
N LYS A 363 -18.84 -40.94 10.76
CA LYS A 363 -18.83 -41.25 9.32
C LYS A 363 -17.61 -42.04 8.87
N TYR A 364 -16.45 -41.79 9.49
CA TYR A 364 -15.19 -42.45 9.15
C TYR A 364 -14.80 -43.56 10.16
N ASN A 365 -15.72 -43.94 11.05
CA ASN A 365 -15.53 -44.94 12.10
C ASN A 365 -14.27 -44.66 12.98
N LEU A 366 -14.09 -43.42 13.39
CA LEU A 366 -12.99 -42.98 14.22
C LEU A 366 -13.46 -42.83 15.69
N ASP A 367 -13.04 -43.75 16.55
CA ASP A 367 -13.41 -43.74 17.98
C ASP A 367 -12.42 -42.90 18.80
N PHE A 368 -12.66 -41.59 18.86
CA PHE A 368 -11.91 -40.67 19.71
C PHE A 368 -12.82 -40.07 20.76
N LYS A 369 -12.48 -40.22 22.03
CA LYS A 369 -13.21 -39.62 23.15
C LYS A 369 -12.39 -38.49 23.76
N TYR A 370 -13.01 -37.30 23.93
CA TYR A 370 -12.42 -36.16 24.58
C TYR A 370 -13.33 -35.63 25.70
N SER A 371 -12.71 -35.23 26.83
CA SER A 371 -13.40 -34.85 28.07
C SER A 371 -13.26 -33.36 28.44
N LYS A 372 -12.62 -32.55 27.60
CA LYS A 372 -12.40 -31.12 27.81
C LYS A 372 -13.45 -30.23 27.13
N GLU A 373 -13.37 -28.91 27.33
CA GLU A 373 -14.18 -27.98 26.56
C GLU A 373 -14.07 -28.29 25.06
N ARG A 374 -15.19 -28.14 24.35
CA ARG A 374 -15.36 -28.66 22.99
C ARG A 374 -14.20 -28.30 22.04
N GLU A 375 -13.77 -27.03 22.03
CA GLU A 375 -12.71 -26.57 21.13
C GLU A 375 -11.33 -27.16 21.46
N GLU A 376 -10.99 -27.30 22.74
CA GLU A 376 -9.73 -27.94 23.16
C GLU A 376 -9.71 -29.44 22.86
N GLY A 377 -10.85 -30.12 23.06
CA GLY A 377 -11.01 -31.51 22.74
C GLY A 377 -10.88 -31.83 21.26
N GLU A 378 -11.51 -31.05 20.41
CA GLU A 378 -11.40 -31.15 18.93
C GLU A 378 -9.94 -30.97 18.47
N ALA A 379 -9.23 -29.98 19.00
CA ALA A 379 -7.84 -29.71 18.64
C ALA A 379 -6.88 -30.87 19.03
N GLU A 380 -7.13 -31.56 20.15
CA GLU A 380 -6.37 -32.73 20.57
C GLU A 380 -6.65 -33.96 19.68
N VAL A 381 -7.92 -34.19 19.31
CA VAL A 381 -8.30 -35.25 18.39
C VAL A 381 -7.70 -35.01 17.01
N LEU A 382 -7.77 -33.76 16.50
CA LEU A 382 -7.11 -33.38 15.25
C LEU A 382 -5.60 -33.68 15.29
N TYR A 383 -4.94 -33.38 16.41
CA TYR A 383 -3.53 -33.67 16.60
C TYR A 383 -3.23 -35.16 16.43
N ASP A 384 -4.01 -36.05 17.07
CA ASP A 384 -3.78 -37.48 17.01
C ASP A 384 -4.07 -38.06 15.63
N ILE A 385 -5.15 -37.63 14.96
CA ILE A 385 -5.48 -38.05 13.58
C ILE A 385 -4.38 -37.57 12.59
N ILE A 386 -4.03 -36.31 12.62
CA ILE A 386 -3.10 -35.73 11.63
C ILE A 386 -1.70 -36.28 11.84
N SER A 387 -1.20 -36.34 13.09
CA SER A 387 0.16 -36.83 13.39
C SER A 387 0.37 -38.29 13.03
N SER A 388 -0.71 -39.10 12.99
CA SER A 388 -0.70 -40.48 12.56
C SER A 388 -1.00 -40.70 11.07
N SER A 389 -1.29 -39.65 10.30
CA SER A 389 -1.65 -39.75 8.88
C SER A 389 -0.44 -39.93 7.96
N SER A 390 -0.65 -40.67 6.87
CA SER A 390 0.35 -40.82 5.80
C SER A 390 0.66 -39.47 5.12
N PHE A 391 -0.30 -38.55 5.06
CA PHE A 391 -0.10 -37.19 4.53
C PHE A 391 0.90 -36.41 5.37
N TYR A 392 0.78 -36.45 6.69
CA TYR A 392 1.72 -35.78 7.61
C TYR A 392 3.12 -36.37 7.50
N ALA A 393 3.24 -37.72 7.40
CA ALA A 393 4.51 -38.39 7.20
C ALA A 393 5.19 -37.98 5.87
N LYS A 394 4.43 -37.96 4.76
CA LYS A 394 4.92 -37.47 3.46
C LYS A 394 5.35 -36.00 3.53
N MET A 395 4.54 -35.13 4.13
CA MET A 395 4.83 -33.71 4.32
C MET A 395 6.19 -33.49 5.00
N ARG A 396 6.50 -34.26 6.05
CA ARG A 396 7.76 -34.14 6.79
C ARG A 396 8.99 -34.70 6.08
N SER A 397 8.83 -35.52 5.06
CA SER A 397 9.94 -36.20 4.37
C SER A 397 10.76 -35.29 3.45
N LYS A 398 10.22 -34.14 2.98
CA LYS A 398 10.81 -33.30 1.91
C LYS A 398 11.09 -31.85 2.32
N GLY A 399 11.77 -31.59 3.41
CA GLY A 399 12.25 -30.26 3.72
C GLY A 399 11.18 -29.27 4.24
N SER A 400 11.64 -28.11 4.72
CA SER A 400 10.80 -27.15 5.45
C SER A 400 10.13 -26.07 4.57
N LEU A 401 10.50 -25.95 3.30
CA LEU A 401 10.00 -24.91 2.39
C LEU A 401 9.72 -25.48 1.00
N LEU A 402 8.47 -25.44 0.56
CA LEU A 402 8.00 -25.92 -0.75
C LEU A 402 7.04 -24.92 -1.38
N LYS A 403 6.99 -24.86 -2.73
CA LYS A 403 5.84 -24.21 -3.38
C LYS A 403 4.57 -24.99 -3.07
N LEU A 404 3.44 -24.31 -2.96
CA LEU A 404 2.16 -24.95 -2.70
C LEU A 404 1.78 -25.96 -3.80
N SER A 405 2.13 -25.70 -5.05
CA SER A 405 1.98 -26.65 -6.16
C SER A 405 2.77 -27.93 -5.94
N ASP A 406 4.05 -27.80 -5.60
CA ASP A 406 4.95 -28.93 -5.38
C ASP A 406 4.56 -29.72 -4.10
N PHE A 407 4.00 -29.00 -3.12
CA PHE A 407 3.45 -29.59 -1.90
C PHE A 407 2.19 -30.42 -2.20
N ALA A 408 1.29 -29.90 -3.05
CA ALA A 408 0.08 -30.63 -3.48
C ALA A 408 0.45 -31.88 -4.31
N GLU A 409 1.42 -31.76 -5.22
CA GLU A 409 1.96 -32.86 -6.01
C GLU A 409 2.59 -33.94 -5.10
N LEU A 410 3.39 -33.54 -4.10
CA LEU A 410 3.98 -34.47 -3.13
C LEU A 410 2.94 -35.31 -2.38
N LEU A 411 1.82 -34.71 -2.04
CA LEU A 411 0.72 -35.37 -1.36
C LEU A 411 -0.28 -36.06 -2.33
N GLU A 412 -0.13 -35.91 -3.63
CA GLU A 412 -1.03 -36.42 -4.67
C GLU A 412 -2.47 -35.89 -4.51
N ILE A 413 -2.62 -34.59 -4.19
CA ILE A 413 -3.89 -33.90 -3.95
C ILE A 413 -3.94 -32.58 -4.69
N THR A 414 -5.11 -31.95 -4.74
CA THR A 414 -5.27 -30.60 -5.30
C THR A 414 -4.70 -29.53 -4.38
N SER A 415 -4.34 -28.37 -4.95
CA SER A 415 -3.88 -27.22 -4.12
C SER A 415 -4.91 -26.77 -3.09
N GLN A 416 -6.22 -26.90 -3.38
CA GLN A 416 -7.28 -26.55 -2.44
C GLN A 416 -7.35 -27.54 -1.27
N GLU A 417 -7.23 -28.82 -1.52
CA GLU A 417 -7.16 -29.87 -0.49
C GLU A 417 -5.89 -29.69 0.35
N ALA A 418 -4.77 -29.36 -0.27
CA ALA A 418 -3.52 -29.04 0.42
C ALA A 418 -3.70 -27.87 1.41
N VAL A 419 -4.34 -26.78 1.00
CA VAL A 419 -4.62 -25.63 1.88
C VAL A 419 -5.51 -26.04 3.06
N ARG A 420 -6.57 -26.84 2.82
CA ARG A 420 -7.44 -27.34 3.88
C ARG A 420 -6.69 -28.23 4.88
N PHE A 421 -5.88 -29.15 4.38
CA PHE A 421 -5.06 -30.02 5.21
C PHE A 421 -4.06 -29.21 6.07
N ILE A 422 -3.36 -28.25 5.46
CA ILE A 422 -2.45 -27.34 6.17
C ILE A 422 -3.19 -26.55 7.25
N ALA A 423 -4.39 -26.08 6.97
CA ALA A 423 -5.20 -25.34 7.94
C ALA A 423 -5.60 -26.19 9.15
N LEU A 424 -5.91 -27.48 8.96
CA LEU A 424 -6.15 -28.41 10.05
C LEU A 424 -4.88 -28.68 10.86
N CYS A 425 -3.73 -28.84 10.19
CA CYS A 425 -2.44 -28.97 10.88
C CYS A 425 -2.13 -27.78 11.80
N ALA A 426 -2.51 -26.56 11.40
CA ALA A 426 -2.35 -25.36 12.21
C ALA A 426 -3.32 -25.28 13.41
N LYS A 427 -4.53 -25.87 13.29
CA LYS A 427 -5.51 -26.00 14.39
C LYS A 427 -5.15 -27.09 15.38
N ALA A 428 -4.47 -28.15 14.93
CA ALA A 428 -4.13 -29.32 15.74
C ALA A 428 -3.18 -28.95 16.89
N ARG A 429 -3.60 -29.22 18.13
CA ARG A 429 -2.84 -28.91 19.35
C ARG A 429 -2.99 -30.03 20.38
N LYS A 430 -1.92 -30.28 21.15
CA LYS A 430 -1.94 -31.22 22.27
C LYS A 430 -1.27 -30.57 23.47
N ASN A 431 -1.95 -30.55 24.62
CA ASN A 431 -1.49 -29.84 25.81
C ASN A 431 -1.10 -28.37 25.53
N GLY A 432 -1.93 -27.66 24.74
CA GLY A 432 -1.71 -26.27 24.34
C GLY A 432 -0.59 -26.02 23.30
N LYS A 433 0.11 -27.10 22.83
CA LYS A 433 1.18 -26.98 21.82
C LYS A 433 0.66 -27.28 20.43
N PRO A 434 0.97 -26.44 19.43
CA PRO A 434 0.62 -26.73 18.04
C PRO A 434 1.42 -27.94 17.53
N LEU A 435 0.81 -28.71 16.62
CA LEU A 435 1.48 -29.82 15.94
C LEU A 435 2.67 -29.35 15.12
N ILE A 436 2.46 -28.27 14.35
CA ILE A 436 3.48 -27.62 13.52
C ILE A 436 3.24 -26.10 13.49
N ASP A 437 4.30 -25.36 13.18
CA ASP A 437 4.28 -23.92 12.88
C ASP A 437 4.32 -23.75 11.36
N ILE A 438 3.32 -23.05 10.80
CA ILE A 438 3.15 -22.92 9.34
C ILE A 438 3.15 -21.45 8.96
N ARG A 439 3.84 -21.13 7.86
CA ARG A 439 3.84 -19.81 7.25
C ARG A 439 3.68 -19.92 5.76
N TYR A 440 2.94 -18.99 5.18
CA TYR A 440 2.87 -18.80 3.74
C TYR A 440 3.72 -17.60 3.34
N HIS A 441 4.50 -17.75 2.28
CA HIS A 441 5.30 -16.68 1.70
C HIS A 441 4.87 -16.47 0.26
N TYR A 442 4.53 -15.25 -0.07
CA TYR A 442 4.15 -14.85 -1.42
C TYR A 442 4.92 -13.60 -1.81
N PHE A 443 5.58 -13.64 -2.95
CA PHE A 443 6.46 -12.58 -3.40
C PHE A 443 5.88 -11.92 -4.64
N LEU A 444 5.79 -10.59 -4.63
CA LEU A 444 5.44 -9.76 -5.77
C LEU A 444 6.63 -8.91 -6.18
N LYS A 445 6.84 -8.81 -7.49
CA LYS A 445 7.93 -8.04 -8.07
C LYS A 445 7.45 -6.63 -8.36
N ALA A 446 8.17 -5.62 -7.86
CA ALA A 446 7.97 -4.24 -8.28
C ALA A 446 8.37 -4.08 -9.75
N LEU A 447 7.61 -3.30 -10.50
CA LEU A 447 7.88 -3.02 -11.90
C LEU A 447 8.96 -1.95 -12.01
N ASP A 448 10.07 -2.26 -12.69
CA ASP A 448 11.16 -1.35 -12.96
C ASP A 448 11.82 -1.65 -14.32
N GLY A 449 11.19 -1.12 -15.37
CA GLY A 449 11.61 -1.27 -16.77
C GLY A 449 10.70 -2.20 -17.59
N CYS A 450 10.43 -1.77 -18.80
CA CYS A 450 9.79 -2.56 -19.85
C CYS A 450 10.58 -2.39 -21.13
N TYR A 451 10.88 -3.50 -21.80
CA TYR A 451 11.74 -3.56 -22.98
C TYR A 451 11.00 -4.22 -24.13
N LEU A 452 11.14 -3.62 -25.31
CA LEU A 452 10.50 -4.07 -26.55
C LEU A 452 11.56 -4.37 -27.62
N ALA A 453 11.50 -5.55 -28.22
CA ALA A 453 12.21 -5.83 -29.47
C ALA A 453 11.36 -5.34 -30.64
N LEU A 454 11.96 -4.57 -31.55
CA LEU A 454 11.30 -4.03 -32.74
C LEU A 454 11.37 -5.00 -33.92
N ASP A 455 11.36 -6.30 -33.64
CA ASP A 455 11.27 -7.38 -34.60
C ASP A 455 9.82 -7.65 -35.02
N TYR A 456 9.64 -8.60 -35.97
CA TYR A 456 8.30 -9.00 -36.41
C TYR A 456 7.43 -9.62 -35.29
N LYS A 457 8.06 -10.12 -34.22
CA LYS A 457 7.37 -10.70 -33.07
C LYS A 457 7.00 -9.64 -32.03
N ASN A 458 7.59 -8.46 -32.05
CA ASN A 458 7.46 -7.43 -31.03
C ASN A 458 7.55 -8.04 -29.61
N SER A 459 8.63 -8.77 -29.36
CA SER A 459 8.85 -9.45 -28.08
C SER A 459 8.99 -8.42 -26.97
N LEU A 460 8.26 -8.63 -25.87
CA LEU A 460 8.22 -7.73 -24.70
C LEU A 460 8.86 -8.44 -23.51
N SER A 461 9.60 -7.71 -22.68
CA SER A 461 10.20 -8.24 -21.46
C SER A 461 10.16 -7.24 -20.32
N LEU A 462 9.83 -7.74 -19.12
CA LEU A 462 9.78 -6.99 -17.87
C LEU A 462 10.97 -7.38 -16.98
N ILE A 463 12.08 -6.68 -17.13
CA ILE A 463 13.30 -6.93 -16.36
C ILE A 463 13.70 -5.66 -15.65
N ARG A 464 14.25 -5.79 -14.45
CA ARG A 464 14.87 -4.67 -13.76
C ARG A 464 16.00 -4.08 -14.60
N ARG A 465 16.05 -2.77 -14.60
CA ARG A 465 16.99 -1.99 -15.43
C ARG A 465 18.44 -2.33 -15.16
N ASP A 466 18.81 -2.57 -13.91
CA ASP A 466 20.15 -2.98 -13.49
C ASP A 466 20.53 -4.40 -13.91
N HIS A 467 19.56 -5.26 -14.20
CA HIS A 467 19.79 -6.65 -14.62
C HIS A 467 19.70 -6.84 -16.14
N PHE A 468 19.26 -5.83 -16.89
CA PHE A 468 19.03 -5.94 -18.32
C PHE A 468 20.28 -6.30 -19.14
N PRO A 469 21.46 -5.68 -18.95
CA PRO A 469 22.65 -6.00 -19.73
C PRO A 469 23.09 -7.45 -19.63
N ILE A 470 22.91 -8.07 -18.47
CA ILE A 470 23.34 -9.44 -18.17
C ILE A 470 22.49 -10.48 -18.90
N ALA A 471 21.20 -10.21 -19.05
CA ALA A 471 20.23 -11.17 -19.58
C ALA A 471 20.20 -11.23 -21.12
N TYR A 472 20.62 -10.16 -21.82
CA TYR A 472 20.35 -9.97 -23.26
C TYR A 472 21.58 -9.79 -24.17
N GLU A 473 22.79 -10.10 -23.72
CA GLU A 473 24.01 -9.99 -24.55
C GLU A 473 23.98 -10.86 -25.82
N LYS A 474 23.13 -11.87 -25.92
CA LYS A 474 23.06 -12.86 -27.02
C LYS A 474 21.73 -12.87 -27.77
N THR A 475 20.77 -11.97 -27.48
CA THR A 475 19.45 -11.97 -28.11
C THR A 475 19.23 -10.75 -29.00
N ALA A 476 18.09 -10.69 -29.70
CA ALA A 476 17.71 -9.53 -30.51
C ALA A 476 17.73 -8.24 -29.67
N LYS A 477 18.14 -7.11 -30.29
CA LYS A 477 18.21 -5.81 -29.60
C LYS A 477 16.86 -5.42 -29.04
N MET A 478 16.82 -5.17 -27.73
CA MET A 478 15.66 -4.64 -27.04
C MET A 478 15.89 -3.19 -26.64
N PHE A 479 14.81 -2.41 -26.65
CA PHE A 479 14.81 -0.99 -26.29
C PHE A 479 13.90 -0.77 -25.10
N GLU A 480 14.36 0.02 -24.13
CA GLU A 480 13.50 0.49 -23.03
C GLU A 480 12.38 1.35 -23.61
N ILE A 481 11.15 1.19 -23.09
CA ILE A 481 10.01 1.95 -23.56
C ILE A 481 9.28 2.69 -22.43
N ALA A 482 8.61 3.76 -22.81
CA ALA A 482 7.61 4.47 -22.00
C ALA A 482 6.26 4.45 -22.71
N VAL A 483 5.20 4.75 -21.99
CA VAL A 483 3.84 4.84 -22.53
C VAL A 483 3.23 6.19 -22.16
N CYS A 484 2.46 6.76 -23.06
CA CYS A 484 1.72 7.99 -22.79
C CYS A 484 0.51 7.69 -21.89
N GLU A 485 0.39 8.42 -20.79
CA GLU A 485 -0.72 8.26 -19.84
C GLU A 485 -2.10 8.60 -20.43
N ASP A 486 -2.14 9.49 -21.42
CA ASP A 486 -3.40 9.95 -22.01
C ASP A 486 -3.83 9.17 -23.26
N CYS A 487 -2.89 8.73 -24.10
CA CYS A 487 -3.24 8.10 -25.40
C CYS A 487 -2.67 6.70 -25.61
N GLY A 488 -1.89 6.17 -24.67
CA GLY A 488 -1.33 4.83 -24.75
C GLY A 488 -0.28 4.63 -25.85
N GLU A 489 0.24 5.70 -26.46
CA GLU A 489 1.30 5.64 -27.47
C GLU A 489 2.65 5.36 -26.81
N ILE A 490 3.49 4.57 -27.47
CA ILE A 490 4.81 4.20 -26.93
C ILE A 490 5.91 5.16 -27.39
N ALA A 491 6.87 5.36 -26.50
CA ALA A 491 8.15 6.02 -26.82
C ALA A 491 9.32 5.10 -26.46
N ILE A 492 10.35 5.10 -27.31
CA ILE A 492 11.62 4.41 -27.06
C ILE A 492 12.47 5.35 -26.20
N LEU A 493 13.12 4.79 -25.19
CA LEU A 493 13.97 5.52 -24.24
C LEU A 493 15.44 5.18 -24.45
N GLY A 494 16.31 6.14 -24.26
CA GLY A 494 17.73 5.89 -24.22
C GLY A 494 18.59 7.14 -24.28
N LYS A 495 19.90 6.92 -24.18
CA LYS A 495 20.95 7.93 -24.42
C LYS A 495 21.70 7.56 -25.72
N VAL A 496 21.92 8.56 -26.55
CA VAL A 496 22.77 8.35 -27.74
C VAL A 496 24.24 8.47 -27.33
N THR A 497 24.97 7.39 -27.53
CA THR A 497 26.41 7.32 -27.26
C THR A 497 27.09 6.64 -28.44
N ASN A 498 28.07 7.28 -29.03
CA ASN A 498 28.86 6.78 -30.21
C ASN A 498 27.94 6.32 -31.37
N GLY A 499 26.90 7.09 -31.70
CA GLY A 499 25.95 6.77 -32.77
C GLY A 499 25.01 5.60 -32.51
N LYS A 500 24.90 5.14 -31.25
CA LYS A 500 23.96 4.08 -30.84
C LYS A 500 23.05 4.54 -29.72
N LEU A 501 21.80 4.12 -29.80
CA LEU A 501 20.84 4.31 -28.72
C LEU A 501 21.04 3.20 -27.69
N LEU A 502 21.46 3.60 -26.49
CA LEU A 502 21.76 2.71 -25.38
C LEU A 502 20.85 3.05 -24.19
N ILE A 503 20.68 2.11 -23.27
CA ILE A 503 20.00 2.35 -22.00
C ILE A 503 20.82 3.35 -21.19
N ALA A 504 20.21 4.47 -20.77
CA ALA A 504 20.89 5.47 -19.99
C ALA A 504 21.07 4.99 -18.53
N SER A 505 22.26 5.09 -17.99
CA SER A 505 22.52 4.79 -16.57
C SER A 505 21.96 5.87 -15.64
N ASN A 506 21.98 7.14 -16.08
CA ASN A 506 21.39 8.27 -15.37
C ASN A 506 20.05 8.69 -16.01
N LEU A 507 19.04 8.91 -15.20
CA LEU A 507 17.69 9.30 -15.63
C LEU A 507 17.64 10.71 -16.25
N ASP A 508 18.50 11.61 -15.80
CA ASP A 508 18.60 12.97 -16.32
C ASP A 508 19.08 13.05 -17.78
N GLU A 509 19.72 11.98 -18.28
CA GLU A 509 20.27 11.86 -19.63
C GLU A 509 19.32 11.17 -20.62
N LEU A 510 18.10 10.80 -20.16
CA LEU A 510 17.12 10.12 -20.99
C LEU A 510 16.56 11.02 -22.09
N SER A 511 16.55 10.49 -23.30
CA SER A 511 15.80 11.05 -24.42
C SER A 511 14.66 10.12 -24.81
N TYR A 512 13.55 10.70 -25.23
CA TYR A 512 12.33 10.00 -25.62
C TYR A 512 12.16 10.10 -27.13
N TYR A 513 11.87 8.97 -27.80
CA TYR A 513 11.72 8.88 -29.25
C TYR A 513 10.41 8.14 -29.56
N GLN A 514 9.52 8.74 -30.37
CA GLN A 514 8.27 8.10 -30.78
C GLN A 514 8.39 7.47 -32.17
N VAL A 515 7.80 6.28 -32.36
CA VAL A 515 7.94 5.49 -33.59
C VAL A 515 7.00 5.95 -34.70
N GLN A 516 5.84 6.46 -34.35
CA GLN A 516 4.89 7.02 -35.32
C GLN A 516 4.43 8.40 -34.85
N TYR A 517 4.65 9.34 -35.70
CA TYR A 517 4.17 10.68 -35.50
C TYR A 517 3.44 11.11 -36.76
N ASN A 518 2.12 11.32 -36.69
CA ASN A 518 1.35 11.86 -37.79
C ASN A 518 1.64 13.35 -37.94
N GLN A 519 2.64 13.70 -38.74
CA GLN A 519 2.91 15.10 -39.12
C GLN A 519 1.77 15.69 -39.96
N ASN A 520 0.96 14.86 -40.61
CA ASN A 520 0.10 15.25 -41.72
C ASN A 520 -1.21 15.90 -41.32
N LEU A 521 -1.53 16.15 -40.05
CA LEU A 521 -2.82 16.75 -39.67
C LEU A 521 -2.85 18.28 -39.83
N PHE A 522 -1.70 18.92 -40.05
CA PHE A 522 -1.60 20.38 -40.25
C PHE A 522 -0.69 20.78 -41.40
N GLU A 523 -0.13 19.85 -42.20
CA GLU A 523 0.74 20.10 -43.34
C GLU A 523 0.16 19.68 -44.69
N GLU A 524 -1.06 19.08 -44.76
CA GLU A 524 -1.64 18.53 -46.00
C GLU A 524 -2.22 19.56 -46.94
N GLU A 525 -2.13 20.88 -46.68
CA GLU A 525 -2.60 21.91 -47.60
C GLU A 525 -1.54 22.39 -48.62
N GLU A 526 -0.29 21.87 -48.60
CA GLU A 526 0.74 22.31 -49.55
C GLU A 526 1.01 21.41 -50.77
N GLU A 527 0.26 20.28 -50.96
CA GLU A 527 0.51 19.37 -52.10
C GLU A 527 -0.10 19.82 -53.45
N ASN A 528 -0.72 20.99 -53.54
CA ASN A 528 -1.25 21.50 -54.85
C ASN A 528 -0.48 22.72 -55.39
N GLY A 529 0.77 22.90 -55.03
CA GLY A 529 1.61 23.95 -55.62
C GLY A 529 3.07 23.55 -55.67
N LYS A 530 3.52 23.17 -56.91
CA LYS A 530 4.91 22.97 -57.20
C LYS A 530 5.79 24.09 -56.64
N ASN A 531 6.54 23.82 -55.58
CA ASN A 531 7.84 24.45 -55.34
C ASN A 531 8.58 23.71 -54.22
N GLU A 532 9.72 23.14 -54.53
CA GLU A 532 10.73 22.67 -53.63
C GLU A 532 11.17 23.83 -52.72
N ILE A 533 10.68 23.85 -51.51
CA ILE A 533 11.22 24.75 -50.47
C ILE A 533 12.36 24.02 -49.77
N LYS A 534 13.60 24.35 -50.17
CA LYS A 534 14.79 24.06 -49.38
C LYS A 534 14.70 24.74 -48.02
N ILE A 535 14.32 23.98 -47.03
CA ILE A 535 14.24 24.47 -45.63
C ILE A 535 15.65 24.58 -45.07
N LYS A 536 16.30 25.72 -45.27
CA LYS A 536 17.43 26.17 -44.44
C LYS A 536 16.84 26.94 -43.26
N ALA A 537 16.52 26.25 -42.20
CA ALA A 537 16.14 26.87 -40.93
C ALA A 537 17.10 26.51 -39.83
N LYS A 538 17.75 27.49 -39.25
CA LYS A 538 18.35 27.35 -37.92
C LYS A 538 17.25 27.21 -36.90
N LYS A 539 16.99 25.98 -36.52
CA LYS A 539 15.88 25.59 -35.63
C LYS A 539 16.34 25.58 -34.18
N LYS A 540 15.80 26.45 -33.37
CA LYS A 540 15.73 26.25 -31.91
C LYS A 540 14.42 25.52 -31.62
N ASN A 541 14.53 24.24 -31.17
CA ASN A 541 13.43 23.40 -30.67
C ASN A 541 12.37 22.97 -31.69
N GLU A 542 12.74 22.29 -32.78
CA GLU A 542 11.81 21.55 -33.63
C GLU A 542 12.07 20.03 -33.49
N ASP A 543 11.02 19.24 -33.76
CA ASP A 543 11.02 17.77 -33.67
C ASP A 543 12.16 17.21 -34.52
N LYS A 544 13.24 16.79 -33.90
CA LYS A 544 14.36 16.17 -34.61
C LYS A 544 13.98 14.77 -35.04
N VAL A 545 14.15 14.49 -36.31
CA VAL A 545 13.90 13.20 -36.96
C VAL A 545 15.15 12.35 -36.99
N PHE A 546 15.02 11.09 -36.63
CA PHE A 546 16.12 10.12 -36.63
C PHE A 546 15.74 8.82 -37.32
N TYR A 547 16.72 8.13 -37.86
CA TYR A 547 16.61 6.74 -38.25
C TYR A 547 17.27 5.84 -37.20
N LEU A 548 16.55 4.79 -36.77
CA LEU A 548 17.00 3.81 -35.79
C LEU A 548 17.10 2.43 -36.46
N CYS A 549 18.23 1.78 -36.33
CA CYS A 549 18.38 0.39 -36.72
C CYS A 549 17.80 -0.55 -35.68
N LYS A 550 16.80 -1.35 -36.06
CA LYS A 550 16.10 -2.29 -35.16
C LYS A 550 17.02 -3.36 -34.57
N ASN A 551 18.09 -3.75 -35.28
CA ASN A 551 18.93 -4.87 -34.88
C ASN A 551 20.11 -4.49 -34.01
N CYS A 552 20.77 -3.35 -34.27
CA CYS A 552 22.00 -2.98 -33.54
C CYS A 552 21.82 -1.72 -32.69
N GLY A 553 20.70 -0.98 -32.84
CA GLY A 553 20.45 0.27 -32.14
C GLY A 553 21.25 1.47 -32.63
N ALA A 554 21.89 1.39 -33.80
CA ALA A 554 22.50 2.56 -34.44
C ALA A 554 21.45 3.61 -34.73
N ILE A 555 21.75 4.88 -34.46
CA ILE A 555 20.83 6.02 -34.62
C ILE A 555 21.56 7.19 -35.30
N VAL A 556 20.92 7.82 -36.26
CA VAL A 556 21.43 8.95 -37.01
C VAL A 556 20.33 9.98 -37.25
N GLU A 557 20.68 11.27 -37.27
CA GLU A 557 19.74 12.32 -37.70
C GLU A 557 19.39 12.19 -39.20
N GLU A 558 18.18 12.56 -39.60
CA GLU A 558 17.71 12.42 -40.99
C GLU A 558 18.64 13.14 -41.99
N ASP A 559 19.15 14.30 -41.62
CA ASP A 559 20.05 15.11 -42.48
C ASP A 559 21.45 14.47 -42.69
N GLU A 560 21.82 13.52 -41.82
CA GLU A 560 23.12 12.81 -41.85
C GLU A 560 22.97 11.36 -42.34
N ALA A 561 21.76 10.93 -42.69
CA ALA A 561 21.48 9.55 -43.09
C ALA A 561 21.93 9.27 -44.52
N HIS A 562 23.08 8.60 -44.67
CA HIS A 562 23.60 8.07 -45.94
C HIS A 562 23.40 6.57 -46.02
N ASN A 563 23.48 5.97 -47.21
CA ASN A 563 23.15 4.56 -47.45
C ASN A 563 23.97 3.51 -46.63
N SER A 564 24.98 3.92 -45.87
CA SER A 564 25.88 3.04 -45.10
C SER A 564 26.07 3.45 -43.64
N TRP A 565 25.13 4.20 -43.03
CA TRP A 565 25.27 4.67 -41.64
C TRP A 565 25.21 3.53 -40.60
N CYS A 566 24.61 2.38 -40.93
CA CYS A 566 24.52 1.22 -40.06
C CYS A 566 25.50 0.12 -40.49
N THR A 567 26.46 -0.21 -39.65
CA THR A 567 27.50 -1.20 -39.91
C THR A 567 27.09 -2.66 -39.77
N CYS A 568 25.83 -2.94 -39.30
CA CYS A 568 25.36 -4.33 -39.12
C CYS A 568 24.84 -4.99 -40.40
N GLY A 569 24.89 -4.30 -41.56
CA GLY A 569 24.42 -4.82 -42.85
C GLY A 569 22.91 -5.05 -42.96
N ASN A 570 22.13 -4.67 -41.94
CA ASN A 570 20.66 -4.86 -41.93
C ASN A 570 19.96 -3.59 -42.44
N THR A 571 19.00 -3.78 -43.34
CA THR A 571 18.20 -2.70 -43.95
C THR A 571 16.95 -2.34 -43.10
N GLN A 572 16.74 -3.03 -41.97
CA GLN A 572 15.56 -2.79 -41.11
C GLN A 572 15.73 -1.56 -40.21
N GLN A 573 15.42 -0.43 -40.76
CA GLN A 573 15.42 0.85 -40.06
C GLN A 573 13.99 1.37 -39.84
N ILE A 574 13.79 2.14 -38.80
CA ILE A 574 12.56 2.84 -38.52
C ILE A 574 12.82 4.34 -38.35
N LYS A 575 11.87 5.13 -38.80
CA LYS A 575 11.86 6.57 -38.57
C LYS A 575 11.31 6.86 -37.18
N ILE A 576 12.02 7.63 -36.40
CA ILE A 576 11.66 7.99 -35.02
C ILE A 576 11.80 9.49 -34.82
N PHE A 577 10.97 10.07 -33.95
CA PHE A 577 10.89 11.49 -33.68
C PHE A 577 11.27 11.77 -32.25
N LYS A 578 12.21 12.66 -32.01
CA LYS A 578 12.62 13.03 -30.66
C LYS A 578 11.59 13.93 -30.01
N SER A 579 11.05 13.52 -28.86
CA SER A 579 10.12 14.30 -28.05
C SER A 579 10.84 15.39 -27.27
N PRO A 580 10.26 16.59 -27.13
CA PRO A 580 10.76 17.59 -26.21
C PRO A 580 10.46 17.12 -24.76
N LYS A 581 11.49 16.78 -24.02
CA LYS A 581 11.41 16.15 -22.70
C LYS A 581 10.55 14.85 -22.74
N ASP A 582 9.66 14.69 -21.78
CA ASP A 582 8.78 13.55 -21.57
C ASP A 582 7.34 13.78 -22.06
N ASN A 583 7.14 14.67 -23.04
CA ASN A 583 5.84 14.98 -23.60
C ASN A 583 5.55 14.13 -24.84
N CYS A 584 4.35 13.61 -24.94
CA CYS A 584 3.90 12.84 -26.09
C CYS A 584 3.70 13.77 -27.30
N LEU A 585 4.34 13.46 -28.42
CA LEU A 585 4.17 14.24 -29.67
C LEU A 585 2.76 14.11 -30.25
N ASN A 586 2.05 13.03 -29.92
CA ASN A 586 0.70 12.78 -30.46
C ASN A 586 -0.39 13.59 -29.74
N CYS A 587 -0.35 13.69 -28.39
CA CYS A 587 -1.43 14.33 -27.63
C CYS A 587 -0.95 15.37 -26.62
N GLY A 588 0.36 15.56 -26.46
CA GLY A 588 0.94 16.45 -25.46
C GLY A 588 0.95 15.90 -24.03
N GLY A 589 0.41 14.69 -23.80
CA GLY A 589 0.37 14.05 -22.50
C GLY A 589 1.76 13.60 -22.02
N HIS A 590 1.86 13.19 -20.76
CA HIS A 590 3.12 12.74 -20.15
C HIS A 590 3.49 11.32 -20.60
N LEU A 591 4.75 11.10 -20.97
CA LEU A 591 5.33 9.81 -21.31
C LEU A 591 5.90 9.16 -20.04
N ARG A 592 5.15 8.22 -19.49
CA ARG A 592 5.48 7.54 -18.24
C ARG A 592 6.36 6.33 -18.48
N ARG A 593 7.46 6.23 -17.75
CA ARG A 593 8.31 5.04 -17.72
C ARG A 593 7.64 3.93 -16.92
N PHE A 594 7.96 2.67 -17.27
CA PHE A 594 7.51 1.50 -16.49
C PHE A 594 8.27 1.41 -15.17
N ASN A 595 7.93 2.30 -14.26
CA ASN A 595 8.42 2.27 -12.89
C ASN A 595 7.24 2.49 -11.96
N LEU A 596 6.92 1.45 -11.19
CA LEU A 596 5.98 1.52 -10.09
C LEU A 596 6.78 1.51 -8.80
N GLY A 597 6.72 2.61 -8.06
CA GLY A 597 7.27 2.68 -6.71
C GLY A 597 6.68 1.58 -5.81
N TYR A 598 7.42 1.20 -4.79
CA TYR A 598 6.95 0.22 -3.79
C TYR A 598 5.62 0.61 -3.15
N ASP A 599 5.35 1.90 -2.98
CA ASP A 599 4.12 2.42 -2.35
C ASP A 599 2.86 2.00 -3.11
N ALA A 600 2.86 2.12 -4.44
CA ALA A 600 1.72 1.73 -5.28
C ALA A 600 1.47 0.22 -5.26
N ALA A 601 2.53 -0.59 -5.40
CA ALA A 601 2.43 -2.05 -5.31
C ALA A 601 1.91 -2.49 -3.94
N THR A 602 2.43 -1.90 -2.88
CA THR A 602 2.02 -2.22 -1.50
C THR A 602 0.57 -1.81 -1.23
N ALA A 603 0.08 -0.71 -1.82
CA ALA A 603 -1.32 -0.30 -1.69
C ALA A 603 -2.28 -1.31 -2.32
N VAL A 604 -1.97 -1.80 -3.53
CA VAL A 604 -2.77 -2.84 -4.20
C VAL A 604 -2.78 -4.12 -3.38
N ILE A 605 -1.60 -4.59 -2.91
CA ILE A 605 -1.48 -5.78 -2.06
C ILE A 605 -2.30 -5.60 -0.78
N ALA A 606 -2.17 -4.45 -0.12
CA ALA A 606 -2.85 -4.16 1.13
C ALA A 606 -4.38 -4.16 0.97
N THR A 607 -4.88 -3.53 -0.09
CA THR A 607 -6.31 -3.46 -0.37
C THR A 607 -6.87 -4.85 -0.68
N SER A 608 -6.23 -5.60 -1.59
CA SER A 608 -6.64 -6.95 -1.95
C SER A 608 -6.60 -7.91 -0.76
N LEU A 609 -5.53 -7.87 0.03
CA LEU A 609 -5.41 -8.72 1.22
C LEU A 609 -6.45 -8.34 2.28
N TYR A 610 -6.70 -7.06 2.51
CA TYR A 610 -7.70 -6.59 3.47
C TYR A 610 -9.10 -7.10 3.14
N GLU A 611 -9.49 -7.11 1.87
CA GLU A 611 -10.78 -7.62 1.41
C GLU A 611 -10.94 -9.14 1.59
N GLN A 612 -9.84 -9.90 1.70
CA GLN A 612 -9.85 -11.34 1.96
C GLN A 612 -9.91 -11.69 3.46
N ILE A 613 -9.74 -10.71 4.37
CA ILE A 613 -9.77 -10.96 5.81
C ILE A 613 -11.23 -11.19 6.25
N PRO A 614 -11.54 -12.31 6.93
CA PRO A 614 -12.87 -12.55 7.47
C PRO A 614 -13.29 -11.47 8.47
N GLU A 615 -14.55 -11.09 8.45
CA GLU A 615 -15.12 -10.16 9.43
C GLU A 615 -15.07 -10.75 10.84
N TYR A 616 -14.64 -9.95 11.80
CA TYR A 616 -14.66 -10.26 13.21
C TYR A 616 -15.80 -9.51 13.91
N LYS A 617 -16.62 -10.22 14.69
CA LYS A 617 -17.67 -9.63 15.52
C LYS A 617 -17.13 -9.35 16.91
N PHE A 618 -17.33 -8.15 17.40
CA PHE A 618 -16.96 -7.76 18.76
C PHE A 618 -18.02 -6.89 19.39
N ASP A 619 -18.17 -7.02 20.70
CA ASP A 619 -19.14 -6.27 21.46
C ASP A 619 -18.48 -5.00 22.01
N VAL A 620 -19.10 -3.84 21.77
CA VAL A 620 -18.68 -2.54 22.27
C VAL A 620 -19.70 -2.06 23.30
N GLU A 621 -19.22 -1.74 24.49
CA GLU A 621 -20.05 -1.06 25.49
C GLU A 621 -20.16 0.42 25.09
N GLU A 622 -21.35 0.86 24.68
CA GLU A 622 -21.67 2.29 24.48
C GLU A 622 -22.36 2.83 25.72
N ASN A 623 -21.87 3.95 26.23
CA ASN A 623 -22.57 4.70 27.26
C ASN A 623 -23.81 5.35 26.60
N ALA A 624 -25.00 4.83 26.85
CA ALA A 624 -26.22 5.45 26.38
C ALA A 624 -26.57 6.56 27.36
N GLU A 625 -26.43 7.81 26.97
CA GLU A 625 -27.08 8.94 27.64
C GLU A 625 -28.57 8.91 27.26
N GLU A 626 -29.41 8.35 28.11
CA GLU A 626 -30.84 8.63 28.05
C GLU A 626 -31.09 10.01 28.62
N GLN A 627 -31.58 10.93 27.81
CA GLN A 627 -32.20 12.17 28.29
C GLN A 627 -33.41 11.79 29.12
N SER A 628 -33.25 11.78 30.43
CA SER A 628 -34.36 11.56 31.34
C SER A 628 -35.19 12.83 31.46
N THR A 629 -36.48 12.68 31.26
CA THR A 629 -37.52 13.62 31.60
C THR A 629 -37.40 14.20 33.03
N THR A 630 -37.35 15.51 33.09
CA THR A 630 -37.81 16.42 34.14
C THR A 630 -38.03 15.91 35.59
N ASN A 631 -37.04 15.31 36.23
CA ASN A 631 -37.05 15.19 37.67
C ASN A 631 -35.62 15.23 38.25
N PRO A 632 -35.23 16.27 39.01
CA PRO A 632 -33.84 16.44 39.48
C PRO A 632 -33.40 15.48 40.59
N PHE A 633 -34.32 14.60 41.08
CA PHE A 633 -34.05 13.69 42.20
C PHE A 633 -33.83 12.21 41.79
N LEU A 634 -33.92 11.85 40.53
CA LEU A 634 -33.62 10.49 40.07
C LEU A 634 -32.17 10.36 39.67
N GLN A 635 -31.41 9.56 40.41
CA GLN A 635 -30.03 9.21 40.09
C GLN A 635 -29.93 8.66 38.68
N LYS A 636 -29.01 9.19 37.88
CA LYS A 636 -28.65 8.66 36.57
C LYS A 636 -28.18 7.21 36.73
N VAL A 637 -29.00 6.26 36.32
CA VAL A 637 -28.57 4.88 36.15
C VAL A 637 -28.00 4.76 34.74
N GLU A 638 -26.71 4.76 34.63
CA GLU A 638 -25.99 4.44 33.36
C GLU A 638 -26.31 2.99 32.97
N LYS A 639 -27.26 2.80 32.07
CA LYS A 639 -27.44 1.50 31.42
C LYS A 639 -26.44 1.37 30.28
N LYS A 640 -25.42 0.53 30.48
CA LYS A 640 -24.53 0.14 29.41
C LYS A 640 -25.30 -0.65 28.36
N LYS A 641 -25.37 -0.13 27.15
CA LYS A 641 -25.94 -0.83 26.00
C LYS A 641 -24.80 -1.52 25.24
N ILE A 642 -24.84 -2.85 25.21
CA ILE A 642 -23.89 -3.64 24.42
C ILE A 642 -24.36 -3.62 22.97
N LYS A 643 -23.52 -3.11 22.08
CA LYS A 643 -23.78 -3.09 20.64
C LYS A 643 -22.73 -3.95 19.94
N SER A 644 -23.18 -4.98 19.25
CA SER A 644 -22.27 -5.79 18.44
C SER A 644 -21.84 -5.02 17.20
N ARG A 645 -20.54 -4.94 16.97
CA ARG A 645 -19.92 -4.35 15.76
C ARG A 645 -19.14 -5.41 15.01
N THR A 646 -19.02 -5.25 13.69
CA THR A 646 -18.16 -6.06 12.85
C THR A 646 -17.01 -5.20 12.33
N GLY A 647 -15.84 -5.81 12.13
CA GLY A 647 -14.70 -5.12 11.54
C GLY A 647 -13.52 -6.06 11.38
N SER A 648 -12.53 -5.61 10.62
CA SER A 648 -11.27 -6.32 10.42
C SER A 648 -10.11 -5.39 10.72
N GLN A 649 -9.01 -5.94 11.25
CA GLN A 649 -7.77 -5.20 11.49
C GLN A 649 -6.71 -5.64 10.49
N PHE A 650 -5.92 -4.67 10.04
CA PHE A 650 -4.84 -4.90 9.11
C PHE A 650 -3.54 -4.29 9.64
N LEU A 651 -2.46 -5.06 9.58
CA LEU A 651 -1.17 -4.67 10.10
C LEU A 651 -0.11 -4.79 9.01
N ILE A 652 0.65 -3.71 8.79
CA ILE A 652 1.74 -3.66 7.81
C ILE A 652 3.03 -3.30 8.54
N PHE A 653 4.10 -4.02 8.24
CA PHE A 653 5.43 -3.76 8.75
C PHE A 653 6.33 -3.22 7.65
N SER A 654 7.18 -2.24 8.01
CA SER A 654 8.24 -1.71 7.17
C SER A 654 9.53 -1.64 7.99
N ASP A 655 10.67 -1.89 7.36
CA ASP A 655 12.01 -1.74 7.94
C ASP A 655 12.42 -0.28 8.16
N SER A 656 11.68 0.68 7.57
CA SER A 656 11.92 2.11 7.65
C SER A 656 10.80 2.83 8.40
N ARG A 657 11.15 3.52 9.50
CA ARG A 657 10.21 4.35 10.26
C ARG A 657 9.57 5.44 9.39
N GLN A 658 10.36 6.11 8.56
CA GLN A 658 9.87 7.11 7.61
C GLN A 658 8.96 6.48 6.55
N GLY A 659 9.35 5.32 6.03
CA GLY A 659 8.56 4.54 5.09
C GLY A 659 7.20 4.14 5.66
N ALA A 660 7.18 3.61 6.89
CA ALA A 660 5.94 3.21 7.56
C ALA A 660 4.99 4.40 7.79
N ALA A 661 5.50 5.54 8.26
CA ALA A 661 4.69 6.73 8.50
C ALA A 661 4.13 7.32 7.19
N LYS A 662 4.98 7.44 6.16
CA LYS A 662 4.56 7.92 4.83
C LYS A 662 3.52 6.98 4.21
N PHE A 663 3.75 5.68 4.31
CA PHE A 663 2.86 4.68 3.74
C PHE A 663 1.50 4.63 4.45
N ALA A 664 1.45 4.79 5.77
CA ALA A 664 0.20 4.85 6.52
C ALA A 664 -0.70 6.02 6.04
N CYS A 665 -0.13 7.20 5.84
CA CYS A 665 -0.84 8.35 5.26
C CYS A 665 -1.30 8.05 3.82
N TYR A 666 -0.39 7.53 2.99
CA TYR A 666 -0.69 7.19 1.59
C TYR A 666 -1.82 6.17 1.46
N LEU A 667 -1.78 5.09 2.25
CA LEU A 667 -2.82 4.05 2.24
C LEU A 667 -4.17 4.62 2.71
N SER A 668 -4.17 5.46 3.75
CA SER A 668 -5.39 6.10 4.25
C SER A 668 -6.04 6.99 3.18
N GLU A 669 -5.26 7.81 2.48
CA GLU A 669 -5.78 8.67 1.40
C GLU A 669 -6.23 7.86 0.17
N SER A 670 -5.46 6.86 -0.24
CA SER A 670 -5.82 5.96 -1.34
C SER A 670 -7.11 5.20 -1.04
N TYR A 671 -7.31 4.77 0.20
CA TYR A 671 -8.51 4.08 0.61
C TYR A 671 -9.74 5.01 0.67
N LYS A 672 -9.58 6.27 1.09
CA LYS A 672 -10.66 7.27 1.03
C LYS A 672 -11.10 7.51 -0.43
N GLU A 673 -10.15 7.65 -1.35
CA GLU A 673 -10.46 7.81 -2.78
C GLU A 673 -11.21 6.60 -3.33
N PHE A 674 -10.76 5.41 -2.96
CA PHE A 674 -11.45 4.16 -3.27
C PHE A 674 -12.90 4.15 -2.75
N LEU A 675 -13.12 4.49 -1.48
CA LEU A 675 -14.47 4.55 -0.90
C LEU A 675 -15.38 5.57 -1.59
N ARG A 676 -14.84 6.74 -1.99
CA ARG A 676 -15.56 7.76 -2.75
C ARG A 676 -16.09 7.18 -4.07
N ARG A 677 -15.23 6.52 -4.82
CA ARG A 677 -15.56 5.95 -6.13
C ARG A 677 -16.49 4.74 -6.02
N ARG A 678 -16.25 3.85 -5.06
CA ARG A 678 -17.13 2.73 -4.74
C ARG A 678 -18.53 3.20 -4.33
N GLY A 679 -18.63 4.31 -3.61
CA GLY A 679 -19.91 4.94 -3.29
C GLY A 679 -20.67 5.39 -4.54
N ILE A 680 -20.01 6.03 -5.50
CA ILE A 680 -20.63 6.38 -6.80
C ILE A 680 -21.10 5.10 -7.51
N TRP A 681 -20.24 4.08 -7.60
CA TRP A 681 -20.57 2.81 -8.24
C TRP A 681 -21.80 2.14 -7.63
N ASN A 682 -21.86 2.04 -6.31
CA ASN A 682 -23.00 1.43 -5.61
C ASN A 682 -24.29 2.24 -5.78
N VAL A 683 -24.21 3.56 -5.67
CA VAL A 683 -25.37 4.44 -5.90
C VAL A 683 -25.88 4.29 -7.33
N VAL A 684 -24.99 4.26 -8.33
CA VAL A 684 -25.36 4.04 -9.72
C VAL A 684 -26.10 2.71 -9.89
N THR A 685 -25.55 1.63 -9.32
CA THR A 685 -26.15 0.28 -9.43
C THR A 685 -27.53 0.20 -8.75
N GLN A 686 -27.74 0.92 -7.66
CA GLN A 686 -29.02 0.91 -6.92
C GLN A 686 -30.07 1.84 -7.52
N GLU A 687 -29.65 2.98 -8.04
CA GLU A 687 -30.54 4.11 -8.37
C GLU A 687 -30.74 4.35 -9.87
N GLU A 688 -30.02 3.64 -10.76
CA GLU A 688 -30.10 3.90 -12.21
C GLU A 688 -31.52 3.80 -12.78
N SER A 689 -32.34 2.90 -12.22
CA SER A 689 -33.74 2.71 -12.63
C SER A 689 -34.66 3.87 -12.22
N ASN A 690 -34.32 4.57 -11.11
CA ASN A 690 -35.10 5.67 -10.56
C ASN A 690 -34.83 6.99 -11.31
N TYR A 691 -33.64 7.15 -11.88
CA TYR A 691 -33.21 8.39 -12.53
C TYR A 691 -32.90 8.24 -14.02
N LYS A 692 -33.89 7.76 -14.79
CA LYS A 692 -33.77 7.51 -16.25
C LYS A 692 -33.37 8.74 -17.06
N GLU A 693 -33.77 9.92 -16.62
CA GLU A 693 -33.43 11.19 -17.29
C GLU A 693 -32.11 11.81 -16.79
N GLY A 694 -31.41 11.14 -15.84
CA GLY A 694 -30.25 11.67 -15.16
C GLY A 694 -30.56 12.70 -14.09
N LEU A 695 -29.55 13.14 -13.36
CA LEU A 695 -29.63 14.06 -12.23
C LEU A 695 -28.77 15.30 -12.48
N ASN A 696 -29.21 16.46 -11.96
CA ASN A 696 -28.30 17.58 -11.78
C ASN A 696 -27.17 17.18 -10.83
N ILE A 697 -25.97 17.72 -11.01
CA ILE A 697 -24.81 17.39 -10.15
C ILE A 697 -25.13 17.58 -8.67
N SER A 698 -25.80 18.67 -8.29
CA SER A 698 -26.14 18.96 -6.88
C SER A 698 -27.10 17.93 -6.29
N ASP A 699 -28.05 17.43 -7.09
CA ASP A 699 -28.99 16.39 -6.67
C ASP A 699 -28.26 15.05 -6.54
N PHE A 700 -27.37 14.72 -7.47
CA PHE A 700 -26.55 13.51 -7.40
C PHE A 700 -25.62 13.51 -6.18
N VAL A 701 -25.02 14.64 -5.86
CA VAL A 701 -24.24 14.82 -4.62
C VAL A 701 -25.10 14.60 -3.38
N SER A 702 -26.35 15.02 -3.39
CA SER A 702 -27.27 14.81 -2.25
C SER A 702 -27.63 13.33 -2.08
N VAL A 703 -27.84 12.60 -3.18
CA VAL A 703 -28.06 11.15 -3.14
C VAL A 703 -26.82 10.43 -2.57
N LEU A 704 -25.63 10.84 -3.03
CA LEU A 704 -24.36 10.26 -2.57
C LEU A 704 -24.05 10.60 -1.11
N ASP A 705 -24.37 11.82 -0.66
CA ASP A 705 -24.26 12.22 0.75
C ASP A 705 -25.14 11.36 1.66
N ASN A 706 -26.39 11.11 1.25
CA ASN A 706 -27.30 10.22 1.97
C ASN A 706 -26.74 8.79 2.06
N TYR A 707 -26.17 8.29 0.97
CA TYR A 707 -25.51 6.98 0.95
C TYR A 707 -24.33 6.92 1.92
N TYR A 708 -23.41 7.89 1.87
CA TYR A 708 -22.25 7.96 2.77
C TYR A 708 -22.67 8.11 4.24
N SER A 709 -23.72 8.89 4.51
CA SER A 709 -24.24 9.10 5.85
C SER A 709 -24.89 7.85 6.42
N GLY A 710 -25.64 7.09 5.60
CA GLY A 710 -26.23 5.82 5.99
C GLY A 710 -25.20 4.76 6.41
N LEU A 711 -24.02 4.79 5.78
CA LEU A 711 -22.91 3.88 6.09
C LEU A 711 -21.86 4.46 7.05
N ASN A 712 -21.97 5.71 7.47
CA ASN A 712 -20.99 6.42 8.31
C ASN A 712 -19.55 6.38 7.75
N LEU A 713 -19.36 6.54 6.43
CA LEU A 713 -18.09 6.27 5.78
C LEU A 713 -16.96 7.26 6.12
N PHE A 714 -17.27 8.56 6.25
CA PHE A 714 -16.28 9.62 6.41
C PHE A 714 -16.34 10.34 7.76
N ARG A 715 -16.81 9.65 8.79
CA ARG A 715 -16.92 10.19 10.15
C ARG A 715 -15.54 10.42 10.77
N LYS A 716 -15.30 11.62 11.32
CA LYS A 716 -14.09 11.86 12.14
C LYS A 716 -14.26 11.16 13.48
N SER A 717 -13.24 10.38 13.89
CA SER A 717 -13.26 9.58 15.12
C SER A 717 -13.33 10.38 16.42
N ASN A 718 -13.11 11.71 16.39
CA ASN A 718 -13.01 12.56 17.57
C ASN A 718 -14.02 13.72 17.62
N SER A 719 -15.07 13.72 16.78
CA SER A 719 -16.06 14.79 16.81
C SER A 719 -17.31 14.33 17.53
N ASP A 720 -17.53 14.81 18.73
CA ASP A 720 -18.78 14.65 19.48
C ASP A 720 -19.96 15.45 18.86
N HIS A 721 -19.74 16.12 17.73
CA HIS A 721 -20.75 16.92 17.06
C HIS A 721 -21.25 16.24 15.78
N ILE A 722 -22.52 15.85 15.79
CA ILE A 722 -23.25 15.26 14.66
C ILE A 722 -23.20 16.16 13.41
N GLU A 723 -23.23 17.48 13.58
CA GLU A 723 -23.16 18.45 12.48
C GLU A 723 -21.87 18.35 11.67
N SER A 724 -20.73 18.09 12.31
CA SER A 724 -19.44 17.98 11.61
C SER A 724 -19.34 16.73 10.74
N SER A 725 -20.03 15.64 11.08
CA SER A 725 -20.01 14.40 10.29
C SER A 725 -20.87 14.50 9.03
N ILE A 726 -21.99 15.18 9.09
CA ILE A 726 -22.87 15.42 7.93
C ILE A 726 -22.15 16.31 6.90
N THR A 727 -21.49 17.36 7.36
CA THR A 727 -20.70 18.24 6.51
C THR A 727 -19.54 17.48 5.82
N GLU A 728 -18.88 16.58 6.51
CA GLU A 728 -17.75 15.80 5.97
C GLU A 728 -18.20 14.80 4.88
N ASN A 729 -19.34 14.10 5.07
CA ASN A 729 -19.89 13.20 4.06
C ASN A 729 -20.29 13.97 2.80
N ARG A 730 -20.98 15.09 2.93
CA ARG A 730 -21.36 15.95 1.80
C ARG A 730 -20.15 16.50 1.05
N ARG A 731 -19.13 16.88 1.79
CA ARG A 731 -17.86 17.34 1.26
C ARG A 731 -17.17 16.25 0.43
N ASN A 732 -17.10 15.01 0.96
CA ASN A 732 -16.54 13.87 0.23
C ASN A 732 -17.38 13.50 -1.01
N ALA A 733 -18.71 13.66 -0.97
CA ALA A 733 -19.59 13.46 -2.11
C ALA A 733 -19.27 14.45 -3.25
N TRP A 734 -19.09 15.72 -2.93
CA TRP A 734 -18.66 16.73 -3.93
C TRP A 734 -17.29 16.40 -4.52
N VAL A 735 -16.32 16.06 -3.69
CA VAL A 735 -14.97 15.68 -4.14
C VAL A 735 -15.03 14.49 -5.09
N ALA A 736 -15.81 13.48 -4.76
CA ALA A 736 -15.98 12.29 -5.58
C ALA A 736 -16.51 12.64 -6.98
N VAL A 737 -17.60 13.42 -7.06
CA VAL A 737 -18.22 13.78 -8.32
C VAL A 737 -17.35 14.73 -9.15
N LEU A 738 -16.70 15.73 -8.51
CA LEU A 738 -15.81 16.65 -9.21
C LEU A 738 -14.58 15.94 -9.77
N ASN A 739 -13.99 15.00 -9.03
CA ASN A 739 -12.85 14.23 -9.51
C ASN A 739 -13.19 13.41 -10.75
N GLU A 740 -14.38 12.81 -10.80
CA GLU A 740 -14.83 12.09 -12.01
C GLU A 740 -15.12 13.05 -13.18
N LEU A 741 -15.66 14.23 -12.90
CA LEU A 741 -15.91 15.25 -13.92
C LEU A 741 -14.59 15.78 -14.53
N TYR A 742 -13.58 16.09 -13.70
CA TYR A 742 -12.27 16.55 -14.18
C TYR A 742 -11.52 15.48 -14.97
N ASN A 743 -11.66 14.23 -14.58
CA ASN A 743 -10.93 13.11 -15.15
C ASN A 743 -11.76 12.29 -16.14
N CYS A 744 -12.90 12.78 -16.60
CA CYS A 744 -13.85 12.03 -17.45
C CYS A 744 -13.23 11.41 -18.72
N ASN A 745 -12.12 11.95 -19.20
CA ASN A 745 -11.39 11.44 -20.36
C ASN A 745 -10.24 10.47 -20.01
N ARG A 746 -9.97 10.19 -18.74
CA ARG A 746 -8.96 9.21 -18.34
C ARG A 746 -9.51 7.80 -18.38
N ASP A 747 -8.69 6.83 -18.79
CA ASP A 747 -9.09 5.43 -18.87
C ASP A 747 -9.42 4.81 -17.49
N THR A 748 -9.04 5.49 -16.42
CA THR A 748 -9.34 5.10 -15.03
C THR A 748 -10.61 5.72 -14.47
N SER A 749 -11.30 6.62 -15.20
CA SER A 749 -12.52 7.29 -14.72
C SER A 749 -13.74 6.37 -14.75
N LEU A 750 -14.73 6.63 -13.91
CA LEU A 750 -16.02 5.93 -13.95
C LEU A 750 -16.79 6.15 -15.26
N VAL A 751 -16.49 7.26 -15.98
CA VAL A 751 -16.96 7.47 -17.36
C VAL A 751 -16.35 6.43 -18.28
N SER A 752 -15.04 6.26 -18.25
CA SER A 752 -14.35 5.25 -19.08
C SER A 752 -14.70 3.82 -18.68
N LEU A 753 -15.12 3.60 -17.43
CA LEU A 753 -15.62 2.32 -16.93
C LEU A 753 -17.11 2.08 -17.25
N GLY A 754 -17.76 2.95 -18.00
CA GLY A 754 -19.12 2.73 -18.45
C GLY A 754 -20.21 2.95 -17.42
N LYS A 755 -19.93 3.63 -16.30
CA LYS A 755 -20.87 3.75 -15.18
C LYS A 755 -21.62 5.08 -15.13
N ILE A 756 -21.00 6.17 -15.55
CA ILE A 756 -21.61 7.48 -15.57
C ILE A 756 -21.22 8.24 -16.83
N SER A 757 -22.02 9.22 -17.22
CA SER A 757 -21.63 10.23 -18.21
C SER A 757 -22.11 11.61 -17.77
N PHE A 758 -21.43 12.64 -18.24
CA PHE A 758 -21.75 14.02 -17.93
C PHE A 758 -22.23 14.76 -19.17
N GLU A 759 -23.22 15.63 -19.03
CA GLU A 759 -23.78 16.46 -20.09
C GLU A 759 -23.74 17.93 -19.65
N TYR A 760 -23.20 18.80 -20.50
CA TYR A 760 -23.21 20.25 -20.28
C TYR A 760 -24.55 20.85 -20.76
N LEU A 761 -25.23 21.58 -19.89
CA LEU A 761 -26.55 22.12 -20.15
C LEU A 761 -26.53 23.53 -20.81
N GLY A 762 -25.33 24.12 -20.93
CA GLY A 762 -25.19 25.52 -21.37
C GLY A 762 -25.24 25.75 -22.85
N ASN A 763 -25.36 24.71 -23.70
CA ASN A 763 -25.52 24.85 -25.14
C ASN A 763 -27.04 24.97 -25.49
N SER A 764 -27.54 26.15 -25.76
CA SER A 764 -28.93 26.37 -26.17
C SER A 764 -29.24 25.74 -27.52
N ASP A 765 -30.53 25.50 -27.79
CA ASP A 765 -30.95 24.98 -29.10
C ASP A 765 -30.58 25.95 -30.25
N ASP A 766 -30.53 27.26 -30.00
CA ASP A 766 -30.15 28.26 -31.01
C ASP A 766 -28.71 28.05 -31.50
N ILE A 767 -27.74 27.94 -30.60
CA ILE A 767 -26.32 27.70 -30.99
C ILE A 767 -26.17 26.33 -31.67
N ILE A 768 -26.89 25.30 -31.19
CA ILE A 768 -26.90 23.99 -31.84
C ILE A 768 -27.42 24.11 -33.27
N GLN A 769 -28.52 24.85 -33.50
CA GLN A 769 -29.08 25.03 -34.83
C GLN A 769 -28.16 25.85 -35.77
N VAL A 770 -27.42 26.79 -35.24
CA VAL A 770 -26.40 27.52 -36.02
C VAL A 770 -25.33 26.56 -36.55
N VAL A 771 -24.85 25.65 -35.70
CA VAL A 771 -23.84 24.63 -36.10
C VAL A 771 -24.42 23.64 -37.10
N VAL A 772 -25.67 23.16 -36.88
CA VAL A 772 -26.37 22.26 -37.80
C VAL A 772 -26.50 22.88 -39.20
N LYS A 773 -26.95 24.12 -39.28
CA LYS A 773 -27.18 24.80 -40.56
C LYS A 773 -25.89 25.14 -41.33
N ASN A 774 -24.86 25.53 -40.61
CA ASN A 774 -23.62 25.98 -41.24
C ASN A 774 -22.68 24.84 -41.65
N PHE A 775 -22.75 23.69 -40.95
CA PHE A 775 -21.78 22.60 -41.13
C PHE A 775 -22.40 21.24 -41.47
N ASN A 776 -23.71 21.22 -41.82
CA ASN A 776 -24.45 20.01 -42.24
C ASN A 776 -24.30 18.81 -41.29
N LEU A 777 -24.25 19.11 -40.00
CA LEU A 777 -24.18 18.12 -38.93
C LEU A 777 -25.59 17.69 -38.46
N SER A 778 -25.73 16.47 -37.94
CA SER A 778 -26.96 16.13 -37.23
C SER A 778 -27.11 16.98 -35.95
N LYS A 779 -28.35 17.18 -35.46
CA LYS A 779 -28.60 17.92 -34.22
C LYS A 779 -27.81 17.28 -33.05
N GLN A 780 -27.74 15.95 -33.00
CA GLN A 780 -27.04 15.22 -31.95
C GLN A 780 -25.51 15.37 -32.05
N ASP A 781 -24.94 15.30 -33.27
CA ASP A 781 -23.50 15.50 -33.49
C ASP A 781 -23.08 16.93 -33.13
N ALA A 782 -23.88 17.95 -33.54
CA ALA A 782 -23.64 19.34 -33.20
C ALA A 782 -23.67 19.53 -31.66
N LYS A 783 -24.64 18.95 -30.95
CA LYS A 783 -24.74 18.99 -29.49
C LYS A 783 -23.52 18.32 -28.84
N ASN A 784 -23.15 17.14 -29.29
CA ASN A 784 -21.99 16.40 -28.74
C ASN A 784 -20.69 17.16 -29.01
N PHE A 785 -20.54 17.79 -30.18
CA PHE A 785 -19.36 18.59 -30.50
C PHE A 785 -19.23 19.83 -29.61
N LEU A 786 -20.31 20.59 -29.43
CA LEU A 786 -20.31 21.75 -28.52
C LEU A 786 -20.09 21.32 -27.05
N ASN A 787 -20.66 20.20 -26.60
CA ASN A 787 -20.39 19.64 -25.29
C ASN A 787 -18.91 19.29 -25.13
N PHE A 788 -18.30 18.64 -26.13
CA PHE A 788 -16.86 18.36 -26.10
C PHE A 788 -16.03 19.65 -25.92
N LEU A 789 -16.37 20.73 -26.63
CA LEU A 789 -15.64 22.01 -26.47
C LEU A 789 -15.81 22.61 -25.06
N ALA A 790 -16.99 22.51 -24.45
CA ALA A 790 -17.22 22.93 -23.06
C ALA A 790 -16.39 22.09 -22.06
N PHE A 791 -16.25 20.77 -22.30
CA PHE A 791 -15.42 19.91 -21.47
C PHE A 791 -13.93 20.19 -21.59
N GLU A 792 -13.44 20.81 -22.63
CA GLU A 792 -12.06 21.29 -22.69
C GLU A 792 -11.81 22.44 -21.66
N ILE A 793 -12.85 23.18 -21.26
CA ILE A 793 -12.79 24.16 -20.15
C ILE A 793 -12.73 23.40 -18.80
N VAL A 794 -13.56 22.38 -18.63
CA VAL A 794 -13.55 21.50 -17.44
C VAL A 794 -12.18 20.88 -17.24
N ARG A 795 -11.59 20.37 -18.32
CA ARG A 795 -10.23 19.79 -18.31
C ARG A 795 -9.17 20.77 -17.81
N SER A 796 -9.41 22.07 -17.99
CA SER A 796 -8.56 23.13 -17.42
C SER A 796 -8.81 23.36 -15.93
N ALA A 797 -9.70 22.58 -15.30
CA ALA A 797 -10.14 22.72 -13.91
C ALA A 797 -10.73 24.12 -13.57
N ALA A 798 -11.29 24.80 -14.57
CA ALA A 798 -11.99 26.08 -14.38
C ALA A 798 -13.46 25.84 -14.02
N ILE A 799 -13.71 25.13 -12.91
CA ILE A 799 -15.03 24.85 -12.34
C ILE A 799 -15.12 25.43 -10.93
N ILE A 800 -16.28 25.94 -10.59
CA ILE A 800 -16.61 26.32 -9.23
C ILE A 800 -17.87 25.61 -8.76
N THR A 801 -17.89 25.29 -7.49
CA THR A 801 -19.06 24.78 -6.77
C THR A 801 -19.80 25.95 -6.15
N ASP A 802 -21.13 25.85 -6.06
CA ASP A 802 -21.96 26.90 -5.43
C ASP A 802 -21.55 27.16 -3.98
N LYS A 803 -21.92 28.34 -3.45
CA LYS A 803 -21.62 28.79 -2.07
C LYS A 803 -22.07 27.84 -0.95
N ILE A 804 -22.80 26.80 -1.28
CA ILE A 804 -23.34 25.78 -0.33
C ILE A 804 -22.31 24.69 -0.02
N THR A 805 -21.20 24.67 -0.73
CA THR A 805 -20.17 23.65 -0.51
C THR A 805 -19.07 24.19 0.39
N ASP A 806 -18.84 23.50 1.50
CA ASP A 806 -17.70 23.77 2.38
C ASP A 806 -16.34 23.38 1.76
N ILE A 807 -16.30 23.14 0.45
CA ILE A 807 -15.08 22.88 -0.29
C ILE A 807 -14.41 24.20 -0.62
N ASN A 808 -13.26 24.43 0.00
CA ASN A 808 -12.37 25.47 -0.44
C ASN A 808 -11.70 25.02 -1.75
N PRO A 809 -11.84 25.79 -2.87
CA PRO A 809 -11.17 25.45 -4.14
C PRO A 809 -9.66 25.31 -4.04
N ASN A 810 -9.05 25.88 -2.99
CA ASN A 810 -7.61 25.80 -2.73
C ASN A 810 -7.23 24.67 -1.76
N ASP A 811 -8.18 23.86 -1.32
CA ASP A 811 -7.94 22.79 -0.38
C ASP A 811 -7.30 21.58 -1.09
N ARG A 812 -5.99 21.40 -0.90
CA ARG A 812 -5.21 20.34 -1.54
C ARG A 812 -5.67 18.91 -1.15
N GLU A 813 -6.26 18.75 0.00
CA GLU A 813 -6.75 17.46 0.49
C GLU A 813 -7.92 16.97 -0.38
N TYR A 814 -8.69 17.91 -0.96
CA TYR A 814 -9.92 17.59 -1.67
C TYR A 814 -9.82 17.67 -3.20
N LEU A 815 -8.80 18.32 -3.74
CA LEU A 815 -8.57 18.43 -5.19
C LEU A 815 -7.21 17.82 -5.56
N TYR A 816 -7.12 16.52 -5.47
CA TYR A 816 -5.87 15.75 -5.65
C TYR A 816 -5.09 16.10 -6.93
N TYR A 817 -5.78 16.51 -8.01
CA TYR A 817 -5.14 16.79 -9.30
C TYR A 817 -5.03 18.27 -9.65
N THR A 818 -5.66 19.16 -8.88
CA THR A 818 -5.64 20.60 -9.15
C THR A 818 -5.52 21.40 -7.85
N PRO A 819 -4.28 21.63 -7.38
CA PRO A 819 -4.04 22.25 -6.08
C PRO A 819 -4.55 23.67 -5.92
N TYR A 820 -5.00 24.31 -7.03
CA TYR A 820 -5.54 25.67 -7.02
C TYR A 820 -6.65 25.80 -8.05
N GLN A 821 -7.67 26.60 -7.71
CA GLN A 821 -8.69 27.00 -8.67
C GLN A 821 -8.02 27.64 -9.89
N LYS A 822 -8.33 27.14 -11.07
CA LYS A 822 -7.87 27.72 -12.33
C LYS A 822 -8.98 28.56 -12.95
N PHE A 823 -8.58 29.60 -13.63
CA PHE A 823 -9.49 30.41 -14.45
C PHE A 823 -9.20 30.18 -15.91
N ILE A 824 -10.20 30.30 -16.74
CA ILE A 824 -10.04 30.33 -18.19
C ILE A 824 -10.23 31.75 -18.73
N THR A 825 -9.40 32.12 -19.68
CA THR A 825 -9.44 33.40 -20.38
C THR A 825 -9.54 33.15 -21.87
N LYS A 826 -9.99 34.13 -22.66
CA LYS A 826 -10.04 33.92 -24.11
C LYS A 826 -8.66 33.59 -24.69
N TYR A 827 -7.66 34.37 -24.34
CA TYR A 827 -6.24 34.11 -24.61
C TYR A 827 -5.51 33.99 -23.28
N LYS A 828 -4.41 33.24 -23.24
CA LYS A 828 -3.62 33.14 -22.02
C LYS A 828 -3.21 34.53 -21.54
N ASP A 829 -3.56 34.88 -20.32
CA ASP A 829 -3.28 36.14 -19.68
C ASP A 829 -2.48 35.94 -18.42
N ASP A 830 -1.19 36.27 -18.45
CA ASP A 830 -0.29 36.08 -17.32
C ASP A 830 -0.58 37.06 -16.15
N SER A 831 -1.43 38.07 -16.35
CA SER A 831 -1.90 38.97 -15.28
C SER A 831 -2.98 38.31 -14.39
N VAL A 832 -3.62 37.25 -14.86
CA VAL A 832 -4.61 36.47 -14.10
C VAL A 832 -3.95 35.23 -13.50
N PHE A 833 -3.92 35.15 -12.19
CA PHE A 833 -3.31 34.02 -11.47
C PHE A 833 -3.93 32.70 -11.90
N ASN A 834 -3.10 31.71 -12.23
CA ASN A 834 -3.51 30.37 -12.70
C ASN A 834 -4.43 30.36 -13.93
N SER A 835 -4.34 31.33 -14.83
CA SER A 835 -5.15 31.34 -16.04
C SER A 835 -4.65 30.41 -17.13
N GLN A 836 -5.61 29.82 -17.86
CA GLN A 836 -5.37 29.09 -19.09
C GLN A 836 -6.17 29.72 -20.25
N GLY A 837 -5.56 29.81 -21.43
CA GLY A 837 -6.24 30.32 -22.61
C GLY A 837 -7.20 29.30 -23.23
N PHE A 838 -8.41 29.70 -23.54
CA PHE A 838 -9.32 28.88 -24.35
C PHE A 838 -8.89 28.84 -25.81
N MET A 839 -8.49 29.97 -26.39
CA MET A 839 -8.06 30.03 -27.77
C MET A 839 -6.68 29.36 -27.95
N PRO A 840 -6.45 28.70 -29.10
CA PRO A 840 -5.11 28.19 -29.45
C PRO A 840 -4.11 29.34 -29.54
N THR A 841 -2.91 29.14 -29.02
CA THR A 841 -1.84 30.13 -29.05
C THR A 841 -1.24 30.21 -30.45
N PRO A 842 -1.26 31.35 -31.14
CA PRO A 842 -0.65 31.49 -32.44
C PRO A 842 0.88 31.53 -32.34
N ARG A 843 1.56 30.88 -33.26
CA ARG A 843 2.99 31.03 -33.51
C ARG A 843 3.17 31.78 -34.83
N ILE A 844 3.84 32.93 -34.80
CA ILE A 844 4.15 33.68 -36.00
C ILE A 844 5.48 33.14 -36.55
N LEU A 845 5.46 32.59 -37.74
CA LEU A 845 6.66 32.16 -38.46
C LEU A 845 7.41 33.35 -38.99
N LYS A 846 8.70 33.16 -39.36
CA LYS A 846 9.52 34.22 -39.97
C LYS A 846 8.96 34.75 -41.32
N SER A 847 8.11 33.98 -41.94
CA SER A 847 7.36 34.36 -43.16
C SER A 847 6.19 35.30 -42.87
N GLY A 848 5.87 35.61 -41.62
CA GLY A 848 4.68 36.34 -41.24
C GLY A 848 3.42 35.46 -41.12
N GLU A 849 3.49 34.24 -41.46
CA GLU A 849 2.40 33.27 -41.45
C GLU A 849 2.09 32.84 -39.99
N LYS A 850 0.78 32.69 -39.67
CA LYS A 850 0.32 32.23 -38.35
C LYS A 850 0.17 30.73 -38.38
N LYS A 851 0.90 30.00 -37.54
CA LYS A 851 0.64 28.60 -37.21
C LYS A 851 0.16 28.48 -35.78
N TYR A 852 -0.68 27.48 -35.48
CA TYR A 852 -1.23 27.28 -34.14
C TYR A 852 -0.63 26.04 -33.50
N TYR A 853 -0.43 26.10 -32.18
CA TYR A 853 -0.05 24.90 -31.44
C TYR A 853 -1.18 23.86 -31.43
N ARG A 854 -0.84 22.59 -31.53
CA ARG A 854 -1.80 21.49 -31.48
C ARG A 854 -2.61 21.52 -30.19
N SER A 855 -3.92 21.32 -30.33
CA SER A 855 -4.83 21.12 -29.21
C SER A 855 -5.98 20.21 -29.67
N ASN A 856 -6.51 19.38 -28.75
CA ASN A 856 -7.66 18.51 -29.08
C ASN A 856 -8.83 19.29 -29.67
N LYS A 857 -9.14 20.44 -29.11
CA LYS A 857 -10.24 21.28 -29.57
C LYS A 857 -10.04 21.81 -31.00
N LEU A 858 -8.84 22.29 -31.34
CA LEU A 858 -8.54 22.77 -32.69
C LEU A 858 -8.58 21.62 -33.71
N TRP A 859 -7.86 20.50 -33.39
CA TRP A 859 -7.85 19.34 -34.25
C TRP A 859 -9.25 18.76 -34.49
N LEU A 860 -10.08 18.63 -33.45
CA LEU A 860 -11.44 18.13 -33.64
C LEU A 860 -12.31 19.12 -34.39
N THR A 861 -12.13 20.42 -34.14
CA THR A 861 -12.88 21.48 -34.89
C THR A 861 -12.54 21.43 -36.38
N THR A 862 -11.26 21.36 -36.74
CA THR A 862 -10.85 21.23 -38.16
C THR A 862 -11.42 19.98 -38.81
N LYS A 863 -11.31 18.83 -38.10
CA LYS A 863 -11.77 17.53 -38.62
C LYS A 863 -13.29 17.45 -38.79
N ILE A 864 -14.06 17.88 -37.79
CA ILE A 864 -15.52 17.72 -37.78
C ILE A 864 -16.21 18.73 -38.64
N LEU A 865 -15.75 19.99 -38.58
CA LEU A 865 -16.36 21.06 -39.35
C LEU A 865 -15.74 21.21 -40.76
N GLN A 866 -14.70 20.42 -41.07
CA GLN A 866 -13.96 20.49 -42.35
C GLN A 866 -13.49 21.93 -42.69
N LEU A 867 -12.95 22.61 -41.65
CA LEU A 867 -12.44 23.97 -41.71
C LEU A 867 -10.93 24.00 -41.79
N ASP A 868 -10.36 25.01 -42.46
CA ASP A 868 -8.96 25.33 -42.32
C ASP A 868 -8.63 25.85 -40.87
N GLY A 869 -7.33 25.91 -40.52
CA GLY A 869 -6.93 26.30 -39.17
C GLY A 869 -7.42 27.67 -38.75
N ASP A 870 -7.43 28.69 -39.63
CA ASP A 870 -7.84 30.04 -39.32
C ASP A 870 -9.35 30.15 -39.09
N LYS A 871 -10.16 29.53 -39.96
CA LYS A 871 -11.62 29.48 -39.80
C LYS A 871 -12.02 28.65 -38.58
N ALA A 872 -11.29 27.57 -38.25
CA ALA A 872 -11.51 26.80 -37.03
C ALA A 872 -11.24 27.64 -35.78
N VAL A 873 -10.20 28.46 -35.79
CA VAL A 873 -9.91 29.41 -34.69
C VAL A 873 -10.98 30.51 -34.60
N GLU A 874 -11.45 31.02 -35.73
CA GLU A 874 -12.56 31.98 -35.78
C GLU A 874 -13.83 31.37 -35.16
N PHE A 875 -14.19 30.15 -35.56
CA PHE A 875 -15.31 29.42 -34.95
C PHE A 875 -15.16 29.29 -33.42
N LEU A 876 -13.99 28.86 -32.94
CA LEU A 876 -13.72 28.78 -31.49
C LEU A 876 -13.86 30.12 -30.79
N GLY A 877 -13.46 31.21 -31.45
CA GLY A 877 -13.64 32.56 -30.95
C GLY A 877 -15.10 32.96 -30.80
N ASN A 878 -15.92 32.65 -31.81
CA ASN A 878 -17.36 32.92 -31.79
C ASN A 878 -18.08 32.07 -30.72
N TYR A 879 -17.67 30.82 -30.56
CA TYR A 879 -18.18 29.94 -29.48
C TYR A 879 -17.79 30.49 -28.09
N TRP A 880 -16.56 30.97 -27.90
CA TRP A 880 -16.15 31.62 -26.65
C TRP A 880 -17.08 32.85 -26.36
N ASP A 881 -17.30 33.71 -27.35
CA ASP A 881 -18.11 34.90 -27.17
C ASP A 881 -19.56 34.55 -26.82
N TYR A 882 -20.10 33.44 -27.36
CA TYR A 882 -21.38 32.89 -26.92
C TYR A 882 -21.35 32.42 -25.45
N LEU A 883 -20.30 31.70 -25.02
CA LEU A 883 -20.18 31.16 -23.65
C LEU A 883 -20.15 32.26 -22.58
N VAL A 884 -19.63 33.46 -22.91
CA VAL A 884 -19.53 34.59 -21.95
C VAL A 884 -20.68 35.62 -22.15
N SER A 885 -21.53 35.45 -23.15
CA SER A 885 -22.62 36.38 -23.50
C SER A 885 -23.71 36.39 -22.43
N ASP A 886 -24.27 37.58 -22.16
CA ASP A 886 -25.44 37.77 -21.29
C ASP A 886 -26.71 37.11 -21.83
N ASN A 887 -26.78 36.82 -23.10
CA ASN A 887 -27.89 36.12 -23.72
C ASN A 887 -27.87 34.59 -23.41
N ASN A 888 -26.77 34.07 -22.92
CA ASN A 888 -26.67 32.67 -22.52
C ASN A 888 -27.08 32.51 -21.05
N LYS A 889 -28.21 31.82 -20.80
CA LYS A 889 -28.69 31.50 -19.44
C LYS A 889 -27.63 30.80 -18.58
N PHE A 890 -26.75 30.01 -19.20
CA PHE A 890 -25.67 29.27 -18.58
C PHE A 890 -24.28 29.86 -18.91
N LYS A 891 -24.20 31.20 -18.98
CA LYS A 891 -22.92 31.86 -19.27
C LYS A 891 -21.84 31.56 -18.25
N LEU A 892 -20.60 31.57 -18.72
CA LEU A 892 -19.45 31.46 -17.82
C LEU A 892 -19.49 32.58 -16.76
N GLN A 893 -19.17 32.26 -15.54
CA GLN A 893 -19.14 33.21 -14.43
C GLN A 893 -17.73 33.74 -14.19
N THR A 894 -17.62 34.90 -13.55
CA THR A 894 -16.37 35.54 -13.20
C THR A 894 -16.49 36.28 -11.87
N ASN A 895 -15.41 36.31 -11.11
CA ASN A 895 -15.34 37.07 -9.85
C ASN A 895 -14.72 38.47 -10.04
N ASP A 896 -13.89 38.66 -11.07
CA ASP A 896 -13.10 39.86 -11.28
C ASP A 896 -13.27 40.50 -12.70
N GLY A 897 -14.11 39.89 -13.54
CA GLY A 897 -14.30 40.32 -14.94
C GLY A 897 -13.16 39.88 -15.88
N LYS A 898 -12.09 39.28 -15.40
CA LYS A 898 -10.93 38.89 -16.20
C LYS A 898 -10.85 37.38 -16.38
N GLY A 899 -11.00 36.62 -15.31
CA GLY A 899 -10.97 35.16 -15.33
C GLY A 899 -12.36 34.55 -15.24
N TYR A 900 -12.63 33.49 -15.99
CA TYR A 900 -13.94 32.83 -16.09
C TYR A 900 -13.87 31.39 -15.61
N PHE A 901 -15.02 30.85 -15.19
CA PHE A 901 -15.20 29.46 -14.78
C PHE A 901 -16.61 28.94 -15.07
N ILE A 902 -16.80 27.62 -15.10
CA ILE A 902 -18.11 27.00 -15.26
C ILE A 902 -18.64 26.61 -13.86
N PRO A 903 -19.84 27.00 -13.45
CA PRO A 903 -20.51 26.47 -12.29
C PRO A 903 -20.79 24.96 -12.42
N ALA A 904 -20.54 24.18 -11.39
CA ALA A 904 -20.72 22.73 -11.43
C ALA A 904 -22.19 22.32 -11.68
N ASN A 905 -23.15 23.11 -11.22
CA ASN A 905 -24.58 22.87 -11.44
C ASN A 905 -25.03 23.03 -12.91
N TYR A 906 -24.14 23.48 -13.83
CA TYR A 906 -24.42 23.47 -15.27
C TYR A 906 -24.21 22.11 -15.93
N PHE A 907 -23.90 21.08 -15.14
CA PHE A 907 -23.75 19.71 -15.61
C PHE A 907 -24.84 18.80 -15.06
N LYS A 908 -25.21 17.81 -15.87
CA LYS A 908 -26.08 16.71 -15.57
C LYS A 908 -25.30 15.41 -15.58
N VAL A 909 -25.62 14.50 -14.67
CA VAL A 909 -25.02 13.16 -14.56
C VAL A 909 -26.06 12.14 -15.03
N ASN A 910 -25.70 11.30 -16.00
CA ASN A 910 -26.47 10.14 -16.39
C ASN A 910 -25.85 8.87 -15.78
N LEU A 911 -26.68 7.96 -15.28
CA LEU A 911 -26.28 6.85 -14.47
C LEU A 911 -26.44 5.51 -15.21
N GLY A 912 -25.48 4.60 -15.04
CA GLY A 912 -25.53 3.22 -15.51
C GLY A 912 -25.84 3.08 -17.00
N ASN A 913 -26.85 2.29 -17.33
CA ASN A 913 -27.27 2.08 -18.72
C ASN A 913 -27.86 3.33 -19.40
N ASN A 914 -28.21 4.37 -18.65
CA ASN A 914 -28.64 5.66 -19.20
C ASN A 914 -27.44 6.54 -19.62
N ALA A 915 -26.22 6.18 -19.22
CA ALA A 915 -24.98 6.78 -19.69
C ALA A 915 -24.60 6.18 -21.05
N VAL A 916 -24.91 6.89 -22.14
CA VAL A 916 -24.55 6.45 -23.50
C VAL A 916 -23.07 6.67 -23.73
N LEU A 917 -22.33 5.59 -23.94
CA LEU A 917 -20.86 5.58 -24.08
C LEU A 917 -20.46 4.84 -25.36
N TRP A 918 -19.29 5.19 -25.86
CA TRP A 918 -18.77 4.74 -27.15
C TRP A 918 -17.31 4.29 -26.99
N LYS A 919 -16.95 3.21 -27.70
CA LYS A 919 -15.59 2.67 -27.74
C LYS A 919 -15.01 2.74 -29.13
N CYS A 920 -13.79 3.22 -29.26
CA CYS A 920 -13.10 3.24 -30.55
C CYS A 920 -12.53 1.86 -30.89
N LYS A 921 -12.87 1.34 -32.08
CA LYS A 921 -12.36 0.04 -32.60
C LYS A 921 -10.85 0.02 -32.80
N LYS A 922 -10.23 1.18 -33.10
CA LYS A 922 -8.80 1.25 -33.43
C LYS A 922 -7.92 1.45 -32.18
N CYS A 923 -8.31 2.36 -31.28
CA CYS A 923 -7.47 2.73 -30.12
C CYS A 923 -8.05 2.28 -28.78
N GLY A 924 -9.22 1.67 -28.73
CA GLY A 924 -9.86 1.20 -27.50
C GLY A 924 -10.42 2.31 -26.59
N LYS A 925 -10.19 3.58 -26.89
CA LYS A 925 -10.64 4.71 -26.08
C LYS A 925 -12.14 4.70 -25.88
N VAL A 926 -12.58 4.78 -24.64
CA VAL A 926 -13.98 4.95 -24.27
C VAL A 926 -14.28 6.44 -24.11
N THR A 927 -15.42 6.89 -24.61
CA THR A 927 -15.82 8.29 -24.57
C THR A 927 -17.34 8.44 -24.47
N GLN A 928 -17.79 9.49 -23.83
CA GLN A 928 -19.20 9.91 -23.83
C GLN A 928 -19.57 10.76 -25.08
N PHE A 929 -18.58 11.14 -25.90
CA PHE A 929 -18.78 11.99 -27.08
C PHE A 929 -18.73 11.15 -28.35
N ASN A 930 -19.83 11.11 -29.08
CA ASN A 930 -19.90 10.57 -30.44
C ASN A 930 -20.25 11.69 -31.41
N ILE A 931 -19.37 11.96 -32.36
CA ILE A 931 -19.54 13.00 -33.35
C ILE A 931 -19.32 12.36 -34.73
N GLY A 932 -20.41 12.03 -35.42
CA GLY A 932 -20.33 11.35 -36.72
C GLY A 932 -19.58 10.02 -36.66
N ASN A 933 -19.65 9.29 -35.58
CA ASN A 933 -18.91 8.04 -35.30
C ASN A 933 -17.38 8.15 -35.35
N ASN A 934 -16.81 9.36 -35.30
CA ASN A 934 -15.38 9.56 -35.31
C ASN A 934 -14.78 9.49 -33.91
N CYS A 935 -13.62 8.84 -33.78
CA CYS A 935 -12.83 8.88 -32.54
C CYS A 935 -12.40 10.33 -32.22
N ILE A 936 -12.56 10.73 -30.96
CA ILE A 936 -12.17 12.07 -30.48
C ILE A 936 -10.69 12.16 -30.09
N GLN A 937 -9.97 11.03 -30.07
CA GLN A 937 -8.55 11.01 -29.73
C GLN A 937 -7.73 11.59 -30.89
N ILE A 938 -6.89 12.57 -30.59
CA ILE A 938 -6.04 13.24 -31.58
C ILE A 938 -5.23 12.24 -32.41
N GLY A 939 -5.22 12.38 -33.72
CA GLY A 939 -4.52 11.48 -34.65
C GLY A 939 -5.12 10.07 -34.77
N CYS A 940 -6.31 9.81 -34.22
CA CYS A 940 -7.01 8.55 -34.42
C CYS A 940 -8.11 8.64 -35.47
N GLU A 941 -8.03 7.77 -36.47
CA GLU A 941 -9.04 7.60 -37.55
C GLU A 941 -9.99 6.42 -37.28
N GLY A 942 -10.08 5.97 -36.03
CA GLY A 942 -10.93 4.85 -35.67
C GLY A 942 -12.39 5.24 -35.61
N ILE A 943 -13.27 4.26 -35.83
CA ILE A 943 -14.73 4.39 -35.78
C ILE A 943 -15.19 4.04 -34.37
N LEU A 944 -16.12 4.83 -33.83
CA LEU A 944 -16.78 4.59 -32.54
C LEU A 944 -17.93 3.58 -32.72
N GLU A 945 -18.06 2.65 -31.81
CA GLU A 945 -19.21 1.78 -31.64
C GLU A 945 -19.79 1.95 -30.23
N ARG A 946 -21.10 1.70 -30.10
CA ARG A 946 -21.77 1.82 -28.80
C ARG A 946 -21.21 0.78 -27.84
N LEU A 947 -20.82 1.22 -26.65
CA LEU A 947 -20.29 0.34 -25.64
C LEU A 947 -21.41 -0.51 -25.03
N ASN A 948 -21.19 -1.83 -24.97
CA ASN A 948 -22.04 -2.74 -24.22
C ASN A 948 -21.45 -2.92 -22.82
N SER A 949 -22.19 -2.55 -21.78
CA SER A 949 -21.70 -2.48 -20.39
C SER A 949 -21.26 -3.83 -19.83
N GLU A 950 -21.77 -4.94 -20.34
CA GLU A 950 -21.44 -6.30 -19.85
C GLU A 950 -20.04 -6.78 -20.28
N GLU A 951 -19.53 -6.30 -21.41
CA GLU A 951 -18.22 -6.73 -21.95
C GLU A 951 -17.02 -6.04 -21.31
N PHE A 952 -17.23 -4.95 -20.55
CA PHE A 952 -16.17 -4.03 -20.19
C PHE A 952 -15.49 -4.30 -18.85
N CYS A 953 -16.13 -5.09 -17.97
CA CYS A 953 -15.71 -5.16 -16.55
C CYS A 953 -14.55 -6.11 -16.24
N ASN A 954 -14.12 -6.98 -17.17
CA ASN A 954 -13.28 -8.12 -16.80
C ASN A 954 -11.76 -7.84 -16.73
N ASP A 955 -11.26 -6.81 -17.41
CA ASP A 955 -9.82 -6.58 -17.56
C ASP A 955 -9.30 -5.29 -16.91
N ASN A 956 -10.17 -4.45 -16.37
CA ASN A 956 -9.77 -3.18 -15.77
C ASN A 956 -9.72 -3.30 -14.25
N TYR A 957 -8.57 -2.96 -13.65
CA TYR A 957 -8.35 -3.00 -12.20
C TYR A 957 -9.44 -2.29 -11.40
N TYR A 958 -9.82 -1.08 -11.80
CA TYR A 958 -10.82 -0.30 -11.07
C TYR A 958 -12.22 -0.89 -11.19
N ALA A 959 -12.54 -1.55 -12.33
CA ALA A 959 -13.80 -2.25 -12.48
C ALA A 959 -13.87 -3.53 -11.62
N MET A 960 -12.74 -4.20 -11.41
CA MET A 960 -12.65 -5.36 -10.51
C MET A 960 -12.74 -4.94 -9.04
N LEU A 961 -12.23 -3.75 -8.71
CA LEU A 961 -12.15 -3.24 -7.34
C LEU A 961 -13.49 -2.69 -6.82
N TYR A 962 -14.33 -2.14 -7.69
CA TYR A 962 -15.64 -1.57 -7.35
C TYR A 962 -16.78 -2.57 -7.49
#